data_1578b42906106f74b38187a8ce0ab6a6
#
_entry.id   1578b42906106f74b38187a8ce0ab6a6
#
_cell.length_a   1.000
_cell.length_b   1.000
_cell.length_c   1.000
_cell.angle_alpha   90.00
_cell.angle_beta   90.00
_cell.angle_gamma   90.00
#
_symmetry.space_group_name_H-M   'P 1'
#
loop_
_entity.id
_entity.type
_entity.pdbx_description
1 polymer ?
#
loop_
_entity_poly.entity_id
_entity_poly.type
_entity_poly.pdbx_seq_one_letter_code
_entity_poly.pdbx_strand_id
1 'polypeptide(L)'
;MKFRLARSGQITAIRYYKALSDSGTHTGRIWSATGTQLAAVTFSGESASGWQQQALPAPLSVQANTTYLVSVNVGGYFPFSDFGLATSIVNGDISSVADNNNGVFGSPFAFPSSSYHNSNYFRDIVFVPGLVSSISKVSGDNQSGSAGTTLRSPLLIRVRDASNNPQANVPVSFTVTSGTGSVTPGNALTDANGQASTTLTLGSSGLTVVTVSATGVGSATFSAIVGNAISAENEQAGTTAWRIINYVSSTNPEIVGYAAAPSINKGGTLPFMISLSSAGQYRIDVYRLGDYDGTGGRLMGSFGPFAGTTQTACRVTNTTTRLIECPWTASFNLAVGSTWTSGLYVANLTASASGRQSQIWFVVRDDASHSDIVFQSAFMNYQAYNNFPAGTGQRASLYDYNSTNGQRAYKVSFDRPFTAASTDPYENNNPLLYEHHLVRWLESQGYDVSYVTDVDLHTTPTLPLQHKAVLVAGHDEYWSLEVRNALEQARDAGVSLGFMSANIGYWRVRFESSPTTGVANRVMVCYKDPAIGDPVAPTYLWRGPQNNRPENALLGVMYVGDNSDTYTGGFDYIVARSSDPYYANTGFVNGSSVPRMVGYEWDAVVNNGASPSGLLVLSQSPTNATTVAPNLPAGSNANVSNATHYTAASGAQVFASGSIQFSWSLDSTGVSPSRESHGIKQLIVNVLSSMGALPVTPASDLVVP
;
A
#
# COMPACT_ATOMS: atom_id res chain seq x y z
N MET A 1 1.60 -15.15 -51.14
CA MET A 1 2.74 -15.38 -50.23
C MET A 1 2.29 -14.99 -48.80
N LYS A 2 2.46 -15.89 -47.84
CA LYS A 2 2.32 -15.57 -46.40
C LYS A 2 3.61 -14.96 -45.90
N PHE A 3 3.48 -13.92 -45.10
CA PHE A 3 4.61 -13.21 -44.49
C PHE A 3 4.32 -12.73 -43.09
N ARG A 4 5.37 -12.42 -42.36
CA ARG A 4 5.34 -11.78 -41.03
C ARG A 4 6.29 -10.61 -41.01
N LEU A 5 6.03 -9.68 -40.09
CA LEU A 5 6.86 -8.50 -39.87
C LEU A 5 7.47 -8.57 -38.47
N ALA A 6 8.74 -8.27 -38.37
CA ALA A 6 9.45 -8.24 -37.07
C ALA A 6 8.99 -7.06 -36.20
N ARG A 7 8.55 -5.95 -36.82
CA ARG A 7 8.05 -4.74 -36.14
C ARG A 7 6.68 -4.35 -36.67
N SER A 8 5.88 -3.66 -35.85
CA SER A 8 4.66 -2.99 -36.34
C SER A 8 5.02 -1.81 -37.25
N GLY A 9 4.13 -1.47 -38.16
CA GLY A 9 4.36 -0.38 -39.11
C GLY A 9 3.25 -0.32 -40.15
N GLN A 10 3.60 0.12 -41.36
CA GLN A 10 2.65 0.29 -42.46
C GLN A 10 3.13 -0.39 -43.76
N ILE A 11 2.23 -1.09 -44.44
CA ILE A 11 2.43 -1.51 -45.82
C ILE A 11 1.96 -0.36 -46.70
N THR A 12 2.86 0.15 -47.54
CA THR A 12 2.59 1.30 -48.41
C THR A 12 2.39 0.94 -49.88
N ALA A 13 2.90 -0.23 -50.31
CA ALA A 13 2.73 -0.70 -51.70
C ALA A 13 2.76 -2.23 -51.77
N ILE A 14 2.19 -2.75 -52.86
CA ILE A 14 2.30 -4.16 -53.26
C ILE A 14 3.25 -4.25 -54.48
N ARG A 15 4.06 -5.32 -54.52
CA ARG A 15 4.97 -5.63 -55.61
C ARG A 15 4.72 -7.03 -56.15
N TYR A 16 4.90 -7.21 -57.43
CA TYR A 16 4.91 -8.54 -58.04
C TYR A 16 5.82 -8.57 -59.27
N TYR A 17 6.31 -9.75 -59.62
CA TYR A 17 7.08 -9.94 -60.85
C TYR A 17 6.14 -10.38 -61.97
N LYS A 18 6.03 -9.57 -63.04
CA LYS A 18 5.22 -9.77 -64.21
C LYS A 18 5.98 -10.57 -65.29
N ALA A 19 5.38 -11.64 -65.83
CA ALA A 19 5.91 -12.34 -66.97
C ALA A 19 5.68 -11.52 -68.26
N LEU A 20 6.55 -11.66 -69.25
CA LEU A 20 6.41 -10.96 -70.52
C LEU A 20 5.08 -11.32 -71.28
N SER A 21 4.59 -12.53 -71.10
CA SER A 21 3.36 -13.04 -71.64
C SER A 21 2.11 -12.79 -70.81
N ASP A 22 2.25 -12.17 -69.63
CA ASP A 22 1.12 -11.84 -68.77
C ASP A 22 0.47 -10.52 -69.22
N SER A 23 -0.83 -10.55 -69.41
CA SER A 23 -1.61 -9.41 -69.93
C SER A 23 -2.93 -9.25 -69.13
N GLY A 24 -3.55 -8.09 -69.27
CA GLY A 24 -4.80 -7.78 -68.60
C GLY A 24 -4.60 -6.87 -67.36
N THR A 25 -5.67 -6.73 -66.59
CA THR A 25 -5.65 -5.88 -65.38
C THR A 25 -5.21 -6.69 -64.13
N HIS A 26 -4.20 -6.21 -63.45
CA HIS A 26 -3.67 -6.85 -62.25
C HIS A 26 -4.14 -6.09 -61.02
N THR A 27 -4.61 -6.84 -60.01
CA THR A 27 -5.04 -6.28 -58.73
C THR A 27 -4.32 -7.03 -57.60
N GLY A 28 -3.57 -6.26 -56.81
CA GLY A 28 -2.91 -6.75 -55.58
C GLY A 28 -3.83 -6.63 -54.37
N ARG A 29 -3.73 -7.61 -53.46
CA ARG A 29 -4.50 -7.63 -52.21
C ARG A 29 -3.63 -8.06 -51.04
N ILE A 30 -3.91 -7.46 -49.89
CA ILE A 30 -3.41 -7.89 -48.58
C ILE A 30 -4.57 -8.50 -47.81
N TRP A 31 -4.31 -9.65 -47.15
CA TRP A 31 -5.30 -10.41 -46.40
C TRP A 31 -4.81 -10.68 -44.97
N SER A 32 -5.74 -10.81 -44.02
CA SER A 32 -5.47 -11.46 -42.76
C SER A 32 -5.20 -12.96 -42.97
N ALA A 33 -4.62 -13.61 -41.96
CA ALA A 33 -4.42 -15.07 -41.98
C ALA A 33 -5.74 -15.87 -42.11
N THR A 34 -6.86 -15.27 -41.72
CA THR A 34 -8.20 -15.88 -41.73
C THR A 34 -9.03 -15.56 -42.99
N GLY A 35 -8.44 -14.84 -43.98
CA GLY A 35 -9.07 -14.57 -45.26
C GLY A 35 -9.84 -13.26 -45.37
N THR A 36 -9.77 -12.36 -44.37
CA THR A 36 -10.34 -11.03 -44.49
C THR A 36 -9.46 -10.15 -45.36
N GLN A 37 -10.02 -9.54 -46.45
CA GLN A 37 -9.30 -8.57 -47.26
C GLN A 37 -9.09 -7.27 -46.45
N LEU A 38 -7.84 -6.87 -46.30
CA LEU A 38 -7.43 -5.68 -45.53
C LEU A 38 -7.14 -4.48 -46.43
N ALA A 39 -6.58 -4.71 -47.61
CA ALA A 39 -6.32 -3.70 -48.63
C ALA A 39 -6.31 -4.28 -50.01
N ALA A 40 -6.56 -3.44 -51.03
CA ALA A 40 -6.43 -3.79 -52.43
C ALA A 40 -5.98 -2.58 -53.25
N VAL A 41 -5.25 -2.88 -54.36
CA VAL A 41 -4.85 -1.87 -55.35
C VAL A 41 -4.78 -2.47 -56.74
N THR A 42 -5.25 -1.72 -57.74
CA THR A 42 -5.10 -2.09 -59.14
C THR A 42 -3.84 -1.46 -59.70
N PHE A 43 -3.00 -2.28 -60.33
CA PHE A 43 -1.77 -1.81 -60.94
C PHE A 43 -2.08 -0.99 -62.21
N SER A 44 -1.34 0.06 -62.43
CA SER A 44 -1.42 0.95 -63.58
C SER A 44 -0.01 1.35 -64.02
N GLY A 45 0.16 1.63 -65.31
CA GLY A 45 1.46 2.03 -65.89
C GLY A 45 2.52 0.93 -65.83
N GLU A 46 2.09 -0.35 -65.89
CA GLU A 46 2.98 -1.49 -65.79
C GLU A 46 3.95 -1.55 -66.99
N SER A 47 5.22 -1.93 -66.73
CA SER A 47 6.18 -2.29 -67.75
C SER A 47 5.80 -3.62 -68.40
N ALA A 48 6.41 -3.94 -69.58
CA ALA A 48 6.12 -5.18 -70.27
C ALA A 48 6.41 -6.44 -69.47
N SER A 49 7.45 -6.42 -68.64
CA SER A 49 7.82 -7.52 -67.75
C SER A 49 8.69 -6.99 -66.58
N GLY A 50 8.97 -7.85 -65.56
CA GLY A 50 9.79 -7.51 -64.43
C GLY A 50 8.98 -7.06 -63.22
N TRP A 51 9.67 -6.54 -62.21
CA TRP A 51 9.03 -6.09 -60.97
C TRP A 51 8.13 -4.88 -61.22
N GLN A 52 6.86 -5.05 -60.89
CA GLN A 52 5.85 -4.01 -60.86
C GLN A 52 5.62 -3.59 -59.41
N GLN A 53 5.35 -2.31 -59.18
CA GLN A 53 5.02 -1.79 -57.86
C GLN A 53 3.85 -0.80 -57.95
N GLN A 54 2.88 -0.94 -57.07
CA GLN A 54 1.76 -0.01 -56.98
C GLN A 54 1.51 0.39 -55.55
N ALA A 55 1.46 1.70 -55.26
CA ALA A 55 1.13 2.23 -53.96
C ALA A 55 -0.32 1.91 -53.60
N LEU A 56 -0.57 1.54 -52.33
CA LEU A 56 -1.91 1.40 -51.79
C LEU A 56 -2.62 2.76 -51.73
N PRO A 57 -3.94 2.83 -51.90
CA PRO A 57 -4.72 4.07 -51.78
C PRO A 57 -4.55 4.76 -50.45
N ALA A 58 -4.35 4.00 -49.37
CA ALA A 58 -3.94 4.44 -48.08
C ALA A 58 -2.99 3.42 -47.47
N PRO A 59 -1.96 3.83 -46.67
CA PRO A 59 -1.08 2.92 -45.97
C PRO A 59 -1.87 2.00 -45.04
N LEU A 60 -1.59 0.70 -45.07
CA LEU A 60 -2.24 -0.31 -44.20
C LEU A 60 -1.40 -0.51 -42.93
N SER A 61 -1.96 -0.18 -41.80
CA SER A 61 -1.31 -0.49 -40.51
C SER A 61 -1.31 -1.99 -40.22
N VAL A 62 -0.15 -2.52 -39.83
CA VAL A 62 0.09 -3.95 -39.56
C VAL A 62 0.88 -4.16 -38.29
N GLN A 63 0.61 -5.29 -37.63
CA GLN A 63 1.20 -5.63 -36.33
C GLN A 63 2.41 -6.56 -36.48
N ALA A 64 3.38 -6.42 -35.58
CA ALA A 64 4.51 -7.32 -35.48
C ALA A 64 4.06 -8.77 -35.21
N ASN A 65 4.86 -9.72 -35.72
CA ASN A 65 4.68 -11.17 -35.52
C ASN A 65 3.32 -11.75 -35.97
N THR A 66 2.51 -10.93 -36.65
CA THR A 66 1.20 -11.35 -37.20
C THR A 66 1.38 -11.85 -38.63
N THR A 67 0.73 -12.97 -38.94
CA THR A 67 0.77 -13.50 -40.31
C THR A 67 -0.22 -12.76 -41.20
N TYR A 68 0.28 -12.22 -42.29
CA TYR A 68 -0.47 -11.63 -43.37
C TYR A 68 -0.22 -12.40 -44.68
N LEU A 69 -1.04 -12.12 -45.71
CA LEU A 69 -0.90 -12.74 -47.01
C LEU A 69 -1.02 -11.67 -48.08
N VAL A 70 -0.11 -11.71 -49.07
CA VAL A 70 -0.16 -10.88 -50.26
C VAL A 70 -0.47 -11.74 -51.49
N SER A 71 -1.41 -11.29 -52.32
CA SER A 71 -1.78 -11.93 -53.60
C SER A 71 -1.91 -10.89 -54.72
N VAL A 72 -1.66 -11.32 -55.92
CA VAL A 72 -1.93 -10.54 -57.16
C VAL A 72 -2.53 -11.51 -58.19
N ASN A 73 -3.66 -11.14 -58.78
CA ASN A 73 -4.23 -11.92 -59.90
C ASN A 73 -3.43 -11.71 -61.17
N VAL A 74 -3.29 -12.76 -61.96
CA VAL A 74 -2.53 -12.79 -63.21
C VAL A 74 -3.37 -13.40 -64.30
N GLY A 75 -3.09 -13.08 -65.60
CA GLY A 75 -3.84 -13.49 -66.75
C GLY A 75 -3.55 -14.92 -67.27
N GLY A 76 -2.83 -15.73 -66.51
CA GLY A 76 -2.54 -17.14 -66.84
C GLY A 76 -1.06 -17.47 -66.90
N TYR A 77 -0.17 -16.48 -67.02
CA TYR A 77 1.29 -16.69 -67.03
C TYR A 77 1.94 -16.01 -65.87
N PHE A 78 2.72 -16.76 -65.13
CA PHE A 78 3.44 -16.25 -63.94
C PHE A 78 4.77 -16.97 -63.74
N PRO A 79 5.83 -16.28 -63.42
CA PRO A 79 7.07 -16.91 -62.97
C PRO A 79 6.93 -17.49 -61.60
N PHE A 80 7.55 -18.62 -61.36
CA PHE A 80 7.65 -19.22 -60.05
C PHE A 80 8.97 -19.95 -59.86
N SER A 81 9.36 -20.15 -58.59
CA SER A 81 10.46 -21.01 -58.20
C SER A 81 9.92 -22.12 -57.32
N ASP A 82 10.08 -23.36 -57.77
CA ASP A 82 9.65 -24.54 -57.02
C ASP A 82 10.41 -24.66 -55.73
N PHE A 83 9.72 -24.99 -54.63
CA PHE A 83 10.25 -25.01 -53.27
C PHE A 83 10.85 -23.68 -52.78
N GLY A 84 10.66 -22.56 -53.47
CA GLY A 84 11.27 -21.27 -53.17
C GLY A 84 10.82 -20.64 -51.84
N LEU A 85 9.79 -21.16 -51.19
CA LEU A 85 9.31 -20.75 -49.87
C LEU A 85 9.26 -21.94 -48.87
N ALA A 86 9.97 -23.03 -49.18
CA ALA A 86 10.11 -24.17 -48.26
C ALA A 86 10.90 -23.79 -46.97
N THR A 87 11.80 -22.82 -47.11
CA THR A 87 12.49 -22.18 -45.98
C THR A 87 12.10 -20.71 -45.90
N SER A 88 12.19 -20.12 -44.74
CA SER A 88 11.89 -18.69 -44.57
C SER A 88 12.93 -17.82 -45.27
N ILE A 89 12.46 -16.90 -46.09
CA ILE A 89 13.26 -15.82 -46.67
C ILE A 89 13.09 -14.60 -45.75
N VAL A 90 14.19 -14.04 -45.27
CA VAL A 90 14.20 -12.84 -44.41
C VAL A 90 14.85 -11.69 -45.18
N ASN A 91 14.18 -10.57 -45.25
CA ASN A 91 14.69 -9.31 -45.80
C ASN A 91 14.32 -8.15 -44.88
N GLY A 92 15.27 -7.72 -44.04
CA GLY A 92 15.05 -6.72 -43.00
C GLY A 92 13.96 -7.17 -42.01
N ASP A 93 12.92 -6.38 -41.90
CA ASP A 93 11.77 -6.66 -41.02
C ASP A 93 10.74 -7.64 -41.61
N ILE A 94 10.89 -8.04 -42.86
CA ILE A 94 9.93 -8.91 -43.58
C ILE A 94 10.48 -10.34 -43.61
N SER A 95 9.68 -11.31 -43.22
CA SER A 95 9.99 -12.73 -43.36
C SER A 95 8.85 -13.50 -44.01
N SER A 96 9.17 -14.40 -44.93
CA SER A 96 8.19 -15.37 -45.42
C SER A 96 7.92 -16.45 -44.40
N VAL A 97 6.68 -16.97 -44.34
CA VAL A 97 6.31 -18.05 -43.40
C VAL A 97 6.72 -19.41 -44.00
N ALA A 98 7.47 -20.20 -43.24
CA ALA A 98 7.84 -21.58 -43.60
C ALA A 98 6.95 -22.55 -42.80
N ASP A 99 5.72 -22.76 -43.25
CA ASP A 99 4.68 -23.62 -42.63
C ASP A 99 4.31 -24.82 -43.47
N ASN A 100 5.13 -25.18 -44.47
CA ASN A 100 4.85 -26.19 -45.48
C ASN A 100 3.56 -25.96 -46.29
N ASN A 101 3.00 -24.77 -46.23
CA ASN A 101 1.78 -24.36 -46.91
C ASN A 101 1.86 -22.90 -47.40
N ASN A 102 3.05 -22.41 -47.76
CA ASN A 102 3.23 -21.08 -48.35
C ASN A 102 3.28 -21.18 -49.89
N GLY A 103 3.41 -20.04 -50.56
CA GLY A 103 3.24 -20.00 -52.01
C GLY A 103 1.81 -20.28 -52.42
N VAL A 104 0.86 -19.61 -51.78
CA VAL A 104 -0.58 -19.89 -51.92
C VAL A 104 -1.15 -19.26 -53.18
N PHE A 105 -2.08 -19.99 -53.84
CA PHE A 105 -2.83 -19.58 -55.01
C PHE A 105 -4.33 -19.93 -54.88
N GLY A 106 -5.16 -19.41 -55.74
CA GLY A 106 -6.61 -19.65 -55.73
C GLY A 106 -7.30 -19.00 -56.94
N SER A 107 -8.62 -19.03 -56.98
CA SER A 107 -9.43 -18.35 -57.98
C SER A 107 -9.18 -16.85 -57.98
N PRO A 108 -9.29 -16.17 -59.15
CA PRO A 108 -9.14 -14.71 -59.18
C PRO A 108 -10.03 -14.01 -58.20
N PHE A 109 -9.48 -13.00 -57.49
CA PHE A 109 -10.15 -12.16 -56.47
C PHE A 109 -10.55 -12.87 -55.16
N ALA A 110 -10.42 -14.21 -55.06
CA ALA A 110 -10.67 -14.95 -53.83
C ALA A 110 -9.43 -15.02 -52.94
N PHE A 111 -9.64 -15.35 -51.66
CA PHE A 111 -8.55 -15.65 -50.73
C PHE A 111 -7.80 -16.89 -51.16
N PRO A 112 -6.49 -16.81 -51.47
CA PRO A 112 -5.73 -17.95 -51.93
C PRO A 112 -5.43 -18.92 -50.78
N SER A 113 -5.88 -20.17 -50.92
CA SER A 113 -5.78 -21.21 -49.89
C SER A 113 -5.04 -22.47 -50.32
N SER A 114 -4.86 -22.70 -51.61
CA SER A 114 -4.13 -23.86 -52.17
C SER A 114 -2.63 -23.55 -52.23
N SER A 115 -1.79 -24.55 -52.00
CA SER A 115 -0.32 -24.44 -52.17
C SER A 115 0.19 -25.54 -53.07
N TYR A 116 1.27 -25.27 -53.81
CA TYR A 116 2.00 -26.24 -54.61
C TYR A 116 3.50 -26.15 -54.28
N HIS A 117 4.05 -27.18 -53.70
CA HIS A 117 5.48 -27.33 -53.38
C HIS A 117 6.12 -26.14 -52.67
N ASN A 118 5.35 -25.34 -51.91
CA ASN A 118 5.85 -24.09 -51.33
C ASN A 118 6.53 -23.16 -52.34
N SER A 119 5.99 -23.08 -53.56
CA SER A 119 6.58 -22.31 -54.65
C SER A 119 6.53 -20.81 -54.41
N ASN A 120 7.62 -20.10 -54.74
CA ASN A 120 7.63 -18.65 -54.73
C ASN A 120 7.10 -18.08 -56.03
N TYR A 121 5.97 -17.40 -56.02
CA TYR A 121 5.36 -16.73 -57.15
C TYR A 121 5.78 -15.26 -57.29
N PHE A 122 6.82 -14.84 -56.56
CA PHE A 122 7.38 -13.48 -56.57
C PHE A 122 6.34 -12.38 -56.31
N ARG A 123 5.69 -12.47 -55.16
CA ARG A 123 4.83 -11.43 -54.58
C ARG A 123 5.55 -10.83 -53.38
N ASP A 124 5.46 -9.51 -53.22
CA ASP A 124 6.20 -8.77 -52.21
C ASP A 124 5.43 -7.52 -51.76
N ILE A 125 5.90 -6.85 -50.74
CA ILE A 125 5.32 -5.62 -50.18
C ILE A 125 6.41 -4.57 -49.99
N VAL A 126 6.00 -3.30 -49.90
CA VAL A 126 6.83 -2.23 -49.34
C VAL A 126 6.35 -1.95 -47.95
N PHE A 127 7.23 -2.19 -46.97
CA PHE A 127 6.95 -2.00 -45.54
C PHE A 127 7.74 -0.82 -45.02
N VAL A 128 7.08 0.04 -44.23
CA VAL A 128 7.67 1.14 -43.49
C VAL A 128 7.47 0.84 -42.02
N PRO A 129 8.54 0.55 -41.27
CA PRO A 129 8.42 0.34 -39.84
C PRO A 129 7.89 1.58 -39.14
N GLY A 130 7.07 1.39 -38.09
CA GLY A 130 6.61 2.49 -37.24
C GLY A 130 7.79 3.18 -36.57
N LEU A 131 7.84 4.49 -36.65
CA LEU A 131 8.84 5.26 -35.92
C LEU A 131 8.48 5.24 -34.43
N VAL A 132 9.45 4.85 -33.60
CA VAL A 132 9.32 5.00 -32.14
C VAL A 132 9.11 6.45 -31.78
N SER A 133 8.11 6.72 -30.95
CA SER A 133 7.70 8.08 -30.57
C SER A 133 7.76 8.32 -29.08
N SER A 134 7.57 7.30 -28.25
CA SER A 134 7.56 7.42 -26.80
C SER A 134 8.13 6.19 -26.11
N ILE A 135 8.77 6.44 -24.96
CA ILE A 135 9.16 5.46 -23.97
C ILE A 135 8.50 5.84 -22.64
N SER A 136 7.85 4.89 -21.97
CA SER A 136 7.18 5.12 -20.71
C SER A 136 7.52 4.02 -19.70
N LYS A 137 7.60 4.39 -18.43
CA LYS A 137 7.73 3.42 -17.32
C LYS A 137 6.42 2.65 -17.15
N VAL A 138 6.50 1.36 -16.86
CA VAL A 138 5.35 0.49 -16.56
C VAL A 138 5.37 0.07 -15.09
N SER A 139 6.53 -0.37 -14.58
CA SER A 139 6.70 -0.77 -13.18
C SER A 139 8.18 -0.72 -12.76
N GLY A 140 8.45 -0.83 -11.47
CA GLY A 140 9.79 -0.96 -10.92
C GLY A 140 10.49 0.35 -10.56
N ASP A 141 9.81 1.50 -10.60
CA ASP A 141 10.37 2.78 -10.17
C ASP A 141 10.27 2.99 -8.66
N ASN A 142 11.16 3.83 -8.09
CA ASN A 142 11.18 4.24 -6.69
C ASN A 142 11.24 3.07 -5.68
N GLN A 143 11.98 2.03 -6.03
CA GLN A 143 12.20 0.90 -5.15
C GLN A 143 13.33 1.19 -4.15
N SER A 144 13.30 0.47 -3.02
CA SER A 144 14.37 0.46 -2.02
C SER A 144 14.77 -0.97 -1.70
N GLY A 145 15.97 -1.14 -1.15
CA GLY A 145 16.47 -2.44 -0.75
C GLY A 145 17.84 -2.35 -0.06
N SER A 146 18.26 -3.44 0.55
CA SER A 146 19.57 -3.50 1.20
C SER A 146 20.71 -3.43 0.19
N ALA A 147 21.87 -2.95 0.64
CA ALA A 147 23.08 -2.90 -0.16
C ALA A 147 23.41 -4.27 -0.78
N GLY A 148 23.75 -4.28 -2.07
CA GLY A 148 24.11 -5.49 -2.80
C GLY A 148 22.95 -6.43 -3.15
N THR A 149 21.70 -6.10 -2.80
CA THR A 149 20.53 -6.93 -3.12
C THR A 149 19.93 -6.59 -4.49
N THR A 150 19.39 -7.60 -5.16
CA THR A 150 18.62 -7.41 -6.40
C THR A 150 17.18 -7.03 -6.02
N LEU A 151 16.69 -5.97 -6.62
CA LEU A 151 15.33 -5.47 -6.37
C LEU A 151 14.28 -6.49 -6.83
N ARG A 152 13.17 -6.54 -6.10
CA ARG A 152 12.11 -7.51 -6.28
C ARG A 152 11.36 -7.34 -7.62
N SER A 153 11.09 -6.09 -7.99
CA SER A 153 10.36 -5.78 -9.22
C SER A 153 11.32 -5.35 -10.31
N PRO A 154 11.29 -5.95 -11.51
CA PRO A 154 12.12 -5.51 -12.61
C PRO A 154 11.74 -4.09 -13.04
N LEU A 155 12.72 -3.35 -13.54
CA LEU A 155 12.50 -2.07 -14.20
C LEU A 155 11.88 -2.36 -15.57
N LEU A 156 10.62 -2.03 -15.76
CA LEU A 156 9.85 -2.36 -16.97
C LEU A 156 9.43 -1.08 -17.68
N ILE A 157 9.72 -1.03 -18.98
CA ILE A 157 9.28 0.06 -19.87
C ILE A 157 8.38 -0.45 -20.98
N ARG A 158 7.73 0.49 -21.65
CA ARG A 158 7.02 0.26 -22.91
C ARG A 158 7.38 1.32 -23.93
N VAL A 159 7.60 0.86 -25.18
CA VAL A 159 7.90 1.71 -26.34
C VAL A 159 6.71 1.70 -27.29
N ARG A 160 6.31 2.88 -27.80
CA ARG A 160 5.17 3.06 -28.69
C ARG A 160 5.52 3.99 -29.85
N ASP A 161 4.77 3.86 -30.97
CA ASP A 161 4.81 4.80 -32.08
C ASP A 161 3.89 6.03 -31.86
N ALA A 162 3.88 6.96 -32.79
CA ALA A 162 3.06 8.17 -32.75
C ALA A 162 1.54 7.89 -32.76
N SER A 163 1.14 6.71 -33.23
CA SER A 163 -0.26 6.23 -33.21
C SER A 163 -0.59 5.41 -31.97
N ASN A 164 0.32 5.42 -30.95
CA ASN A 164 0.19 4.70 -29.70
C ASN A 164 0.24 3.16 -29.81
N ASN A 165 0.67 2.59 -30.95
CA ASN A 165 0.85 1.15 -31.09
C ASN A 165 2.15 0.69 -30.42
N PRO A 166 2.17 -0.47 -29.75
CA PRO A 166 3.40 -1.03 -29.18
C PRO A 166 4.40 -1.38 -30.29
N GLN A 167 5.69 -1.11 -30.03
CA GLN A 167 6.77 -1.39 -30.98
C GLN A 167 7.64 -2.55 -30.50
N ALA A 168 7.58 -3.68 -31.19
CA ALA A 168 8.39 -4.86 -30.92
C ALA A 168 9.79 -4.75 -31.54
N ASN A 169 10.75 -5.53 -30.99
CA ASN A 169 12.13 -5.63 -31.45
C ASN A 169 12.89 -4.30 -31.51
N VAL A 170 12.49 -3.34 -30.66
CA VAL A 170 13.22 -2.08 -30.51
C VAL A 170 14.37 -2.29 -29.52
N PRO A 171 15.64 -2.02 -29.90
CA PRO A 171 16.75 -2.08 -28.96
C PRO A 171 16.60 -1.00 -27.87
N VAL A 172 16.68 -1.45 -26.61
CA VAL A 172 16.59 -0.61 -25.40
C VAL A 172 17.86 -0.82 -24.59
N SER A 173 18.49 0.26 -24.14
CA SER A 173 19.64 0.24 -23.24
C SER A 173 19.24 0.74 -21.86
N PHE A 174 19.60 -0.02 -20.82
CA PHE A 174 19.48 0.34 -19.41
C PHE A 174 20.87 0.63 -18.87
N THR A 175 21.10 1.83 -18.37
CA THR A 175 22.41 2.28 -17.90
C THR A 175 22.27 2.93 -16.52
N VAL A 176 23.08 2.47 -15.54
CA VAL A 176 23.22 3.20 -14.26
C VAL A 176 23.95 4.50 -14.53
N THR A 177 23.25 5.63 -14.36
CA THR A 177 23.79 6.98 -14.62
C THR A 177 24.16 7.72 -13.34
N SER A 178 23.71 7.22 -12.18
CA SER A 178 24.11 7.71 -10.86
C SER A 178 24.05 6.57 -9.85
N GLY A 179 24.90 6.62 -8.82
CA GLY A 179 25.00 5.57 -7.80
C GLY A 179 25.93 4.41 -8.21
N THR A 180 25.92 3.33 -7.39
CA THR A 180 26.88 2.22 -7.49
C THR A 180 26.23 0.87 -7.81
N GLY A 181 24.97 0.84 -8.23
CA GLY A 181 24.24 -0.38 -8.61
C GLY A 181 24.65 -0.94 -9.98
N SER A 182 24.04 -2.08 -10.34
CA SER A 182 24.21 -2.71 -11.65
C SER A 182 22.88 -3.24 -12.19
N VAL A 183 22.73 -3.24 -13.53
CA VAL A 183 21.54 -3.76 -14.22
C VAL A 183 21.87 -5.01 -15.04
N THR A 184 20.97 -5.98 -15.06
CA THR A 184 21.12 -7.21 -15.84
C THR A 184 19.78 -7.66 -16.42
N PRO A 185 19.64 -7.74 -17.79
CA PRO A 185 20.61 -7.33 -18.82
C PRO A 185 20.70 -5.80 -18.95
N GLY A 186 21.84 -5.28 -19.40
CA GLY A 186 22.02 -3.84 -19.72
C GLY A 186 21.38 -3.44 -21.06
N ASN A 187 21.13 -4.42 -21.97
CA ASN A 187 20.46 -4.20 -23.25
C ASN A 187 19.37 -5.27 -23.43
N ALA A 188 18.22 -4.89 -23.95
CA ALA A 188 17.12 -5.78 -24.24
C ALA A 188 16.39 -5.36 -25.54
N LEU A 189 15.64 -6.27 -26.13
CA LEU A 189 14.70 -5.96 -27.21
C LEU A 189 13.29 -5.91 -26.65
N THR A 190 12.45 -5.02 -27.14
CA THR A 190 11.05 -5.01 -26.76
C THR A 190 10.31 -6.23 -27.31
N ASP A 191 9.38 -6.78 -26.54
CA ASP A 191 8.49 -7.87 -26.92
C ASP A 191 7.33 -7.39 -27.83
N ALA A 192 6.39 -8.28 -28.15
CA ALA A 192 5.22 -7.97 -28.98
C ALA A 192 4.31 -6.89 -28.36
N ASN A 193 4.37 -6.68 -27.05
CA ASN A 193 3.62 -5.64 -26.32
C ASN A 193 4.42 -4.33 -26.24
N GLY A 194 5.57 -4.25 -26.91
CA GLY A 194 6.49 -3.12 -26.85
C GLY A 194 7.24 -3.01 -25.52
N GLN A 195 7.31 -4.07 -24.71
CA GLN A 195 7.89 -4.05 -23.38
C GLN A 195 9.32 -4.59 -23.36
N ALA A 196 10.17 -3.96 -22.54
CA ALA A 196 11.51 -4.45 -22.22
C ALA A 196 11.78 -4.24 -20.73
N SER A 197 12.53 -5.15 -20.10
CA SER A 197 12.82 -5.09 -18.67
C SER A 197 14.28 -5.44 -18.37
N THR A 198 14.72 -4.98 -17.19
CA THR A 198 15.99 -5.36 -16.56
C THR A 198 15.78 -5.52 -15.07
N THR A 199 16.64 -6.28 -14.40
CA THR A 199 16.74 -6.30 -12.94
C THR A 199 17.83 -5.32 -12.49
N LEU A 200 17.60 -4.61 -11.38
CA LEU A 200 18.58 -3.74 -10.75
C LEU A 200 19.10 -4.37 -9.47
N THR A 201 20.41 -4.55 -9.37
CA THR A 201 21.11 -4.86 -8.11
C THR A 201 21.65 -3.57 -7.54
N LEU A 202 21.27 -3.23 -6.30
CA LEU A 202 21.71 -2.02 -5.61
C LEU A 202 23.19 -2.08 -5.29
N GLY A 203 23.83 -0.92 -5.26
CA GLY A 203 25.22 -0.78 -4.83
C GLY A 203 25.40 -0.80 -3.31
N SER A 204 26.45 -0.14 -2.81
CA SER A 204 26.79 -0.13 -1.38
C SER A 204 26.02 0.92 -0.56
N SER A 205 25.57 2.01 -1.18
CA SER A 205 24.86 3.11 -0.48
C SER A 205 24.21 4.09 -1.45
N GLY A 206 23.26 4.85 -0.97
CA GLY A 206 22.67 6.03 -1.63
C GLY A 206 21.73 5.73 -2.79
N LEU A 207 21.36 6.80 -3.50
CA LEU A 207 20.44 6.77 -4.62
C LEU A 207 21.13 6.20 -5.88
N THR A 208 20.49 5.22 -6.50
CA THR A 208 20.85 4.69 -7.83
C THR A 208 19.83 5.18 -8.85
N VAL A 209 20.33 5.78 -9.95
CA VAL A 209 19.49 6.20 -11.07
C VAL A 209 19.83 5.39 -12.30
N VAL A 210 18.84 4.76 -12.90
CA VAL A 210 18.96 4.02 -14.16
C VAL A 210 18.27 4.80 -15.26
N THR A 211 19.04 5.22 -16.26
CA THR A 211 18.51 5.83 -17.49
C THR A 211 18.26 4.75 -18.53
N VAL A 212 17.05 4.77 -19.07
CA VAL A 212 16.63 3.87 -20.15
C VAL A 212 16.47 4.67 -21.42
N SER A 213 17.10 4.21 -22.50
CA SER A 213 17.06 4.87 -23.80
C SER A 213 16.75 3.87 -24.91
N ALA A 214 16.07 4.35 -25.95
CA ALA A 214 15.88 3.65 -27.22
C ALA A 214 16.21 4.60 -28.36
N THR A 215 16.77 4.05 -29.45
CA THR A 215 17.20 4.87 -30.59
C THR A 215 16.03 5.61 -31.22
N GLY A 216 16.16 6.94 -31.37
CA GLY A 216 15.15 7.82 -31.97
C GLY A 216 14.04 8.29 -31.04
N VAL A 217 14.11 7.97 -29.74
CA VAL A 217 13.15 8.40 -28.72
C VAL A 217 13.91 9.02 -27.54
N GLY A 218 13.25 9.81 -26.75
CA GLY A 218 13.80 10.32 -25.49
C GLY A 218 14.20 9.22 -24.49
N SER A 219 14.54 9.59 -23.30
CA SER A 219 14.87 8.66 -22.21
C SER A 219 13.82 8.67 -21.11
N ALA A 220 13.75 7.58 -20.35
CA ALA A 220 13.05 7.49 -19.07
C ALA A 220 14.06 7.15 -17.96
N THR A 221 13.81 7.61 -16.74
CA THR A 221 14.68 7.34 -15.60
C THR A 221 13.93 6.60 -14.51
N PHE A 222 14.58 5.60 -13.93
CA PHE A 222 14.17 4.91 -12.73
C PHE A 222 15.06 5.33 -11.57
N SER A 223 14.48 5.44 -10.40
CA SER A 223 15.18 5.70 -9.15
C SER A 223 15.08 4.50 -8.22
N ALA A 224 16.15 4.19 -7.52
CA ALA A 224 16.14 3.22 -6.43
C ALA A 224 17.16 3.65 -5.37
N ILE A 225 16.88 3.36 -4.09
CA ILE A 225 17.75 3.78 -2.99
C ILE A 225 18.26 2.58 -2.19
N VAL A 226 19.52 2.64 -1.79
CA VAL A 226 20.07 1.73 -0.78
C VAL A 226 19.62 2.21 0.60
N GLY A 227 19.08 1.31 1.39
CA GLY A 227 18.23 1.61 2.52
C GLY A 227 16.77 1.65 2.04
N ASN A 228 15.88 2.11 2.89
CA ASN A 228 14.48 2.32 2.53
C ASN A 228 14.11 3.79 2.70
N ALA A 229 12.88 4.15 2.32
CA ALA A 229 12.40 5.52 2.45
C ALA A 229 12.43 6.02 3.91
N ILE A 230 12.22 5.12 4.87
CA ILE A 230 12.22 5.40 6.29
C ILE A 230 13.62 5.71 6.81
N SER A 231 14.63 4.88 6.47
CA SER A 231 16.01 5.15 6.90
C SER A 231 16.52 6.49 6.34
N ALA A 232 16.25 6.77 5.06
CA ALA A 232 16.61 8.03 4.43
C ALA A 232 15.87 9.25 5.05
N GLU A 233 14.62 9.06 5.47
CA GLU A 233 13.83 10.09 6.17
C GLU A 233 14.42 10.37 7.55
N ASN A 234 14.82 9.35 8.31
CA ASN A 234 15.35 9.49 9.65
C ASN A 234 16.78 10.07 9.70
N GLU A 235 17.50 10.12 8.57
CA GLU A 235 18.75 10.87 8.43
C GLU A 235 18.55 12.40 8.38
N GLN A 236 17.32 12.87 8.19
CA GLN A 236 17.02 14.30 8.18
C GLN A 236 17.06 14.88 9.60
N ALA A 237 17.36 16.19 9.69
CA ALA A 237 17.41 16.88 10.96
C ALA A 237 16.06 16.83 11.71
N GLY A 238 16.04 16.20 12.85
CA GLY A 238 14.88 16.10 13.71
C GLY A 238 14.74 17.27 14.70
N THR A 239 13.62 17.29 15.43
CA THR A 239 13.31 18.27 16.47
C THR A 239 12.36 17.68 17.51
N THR A 240 12.43 18.19 18.73
CA THR A 240 11.45 17.90 19.80
C THR A 240 10.27 18.88 19.83
N ALA A 241 10.24 19.89 18.95
CA ALA A 241 9.21 20.94 18.93
C ALA A 241 7.81 20.44 18.53
N TRP A 242 7.67 19.19 18.06
CA TRP A 242 6.38 18.55 17.85
C TRP A 242 5.62 18.33 19.17
N ARG A 243 6.33 18.23 20.28
CA ARG A 243 5.72 18.12 21.62
C ARG A 243 5.19 19.48 22.02
N ILE A 244 3.92 19.55 22.37
CA ILE A 244 3.36 20.77 22.92
C ILE A 244 3.58 20.80 24.44
N ILE A 245 3.93 21.96 24.95
CA ILE A 245 4.20 22.20 26.37
C ILE A 245 3.26 23.24 26.99
N ASN A 246 2.58 24.00 26.15
CA ASN A 246 1.64 25.05 26.56
C ASN A 246 0.22 24.71 26.09
N TYR A 247 -0.37 23.69 26.70
CA TYR A 247 -1.65 23.14 26.29
C TYR A 247 -2.81 24.12 26.46
N VAL A 248 -3.78 24.06 25.56
CA VAL A 248 -5.10 24.67 25.80
C VAL A 248 -5.83 23.93 26.92
N SER A 249 -6.73 24.62 27.60
CA SER A 249 -7.64 23.97 28.54
C SER A 249 -8.55 22.98 27.82
N SER A 250 -8.75 21.78 28.38
CA SER A 250 -9.71 20.81 27.86
C SER A 250 -11.16 21.28 27.95
N THR A 251 -11.47 22.17 28.89
CA THR A 251 -12.83 22.67 29.16
C THR A 251 -13.15 23.97 28.44
N ASN A 252 -12.14 24.79 28.14
CA ASN A 252 -12.30 26.06 27.43
C ASN A 252 -11.06 26.33 26.55
N PRO A 253 -10.89 25.57 25.45
CA PRO A 253 -9.70 25.68 24.62
C PRO A 253 -9.69 26.98 23.80
N GLU A 254 -8.57 27.69 23.78
CA GLU A 254 -8.37 28.90 22.98
C GLU A 254 -8.32 28.61 21.48
N ILE A 255 -7.77 27.45 21.12
CA ILE A 255 -7.69 26.98 19.73
C ILE A 255 -7.82 25.46 19.69
N VAL A 256 -8.64 24.97 18.78
CA VAL A 256 -8.78 23.52 18.50
C VAL A 256 -9.08 23.30 17.02
N GLY A 257 -8.83 22.08 16.57
CA GLY A 257 -9.14 21.73 15.19
C GLY A 257 -9.22 20.23 14.95
N TYR A 258 -9.69 19.86 13.78
CA TYR A 258 -9.71 18.48 13.28
C TYR A 258 -9.50 18.44 11.77
N ALA A 259 -9.06 17.29 11.26
CA ALA A 259 -8.87 17.06 9.84
C ALA A 259 -10.13 16.48 9.19
N ALA A 260 -10.35 16.81 7.91
CA ALA A 260 -11.48 16.28 7.13
C ALA A 260 -11.44 14.75 6.96
N ALA A 261 -10.28 14.13 7.17
CA ALA A 261 -10.09 12.69 7.17
C ALA A 261 -8.96 12.31 8.17
N PRO A 262 -8.95 11.10 8.73
CA PRO A 262 -7.87 10.64 9.62
C PRO A 262 -6.55 10.41 8.86
N SER A 263 -6.60 10.32 7.54
CA SER A 263 -5.44 10.10 6.69
C SER A 263 -5.57 10.77 5.33
N ILE A 264 -4.46 10.91 4.64
CA ILE A 264 -4.37 11.42 3.26
C ILE A 264 -3.25 10.70 2.52
N ASN A 265 -3.46 10.36 1.25
CA ASN A 265 -2.37 9.86 0.41
C ASN A 265 -1.40 10.99 0.05
N LYS A 266 -0.11 10.71 -0.02
CA LYS A 266 0.90 11.69 -0.45
C LYS A 266 0.51 12.31 -1.80
N GLY A 267 0.78 13.59 -1.98
CA GLY A 267 0.35 14.38 -3.14
C GLY A 267 -1.08 14.93 -3.04
N GLY A 268 -1.84 14.57 -2.00
CA GLY A 268 -3.21 15.04 -1.78
C GLY A 268 -3.31 16.34 -0.99
N THR A 269 -4.53 16.78 -0.77
CA THR A 269 -4.84 17.97 0.05
C THR A 269 -5.76 17.58 1.20
N LEU A 270 -5.38 17.91 2.43
CA LEU A 270 -6.12 17.62 3.65
C LEU A 270 -6.66 18.91 4.27
N PRO A 271 -7.99 19.15 4.23
CA PRO A 271 -8.59 20.30 4.87
C PRO A 271 -8.54 20.19 6.41
N PHE A 272 -8.16 21.29 7.08
CA PHE A 272 -8.23 21.45 8.53
C PHE A 272 -9.36 22.42 8.90
N MET A 273 -10.22 21.99 9.76
CA MET A 273 -11.26 22.78 10.41
C MET A 273 -10.73 23.27 11.75
N ILE A 274 -10.54 24.59 11.89
CA ILE A 274 -9.91 25.21 13.06
C ILE A 274 -10.85 26.28 13.63
N SER A 275 -11.01 26.29 14.95
CA SER A 275 -11.79 27.27 15.68
C SER A 275 -10.98 27.90 16.81
N LEU A 276 -11.07 29.21 16.94
CA LEU A 276 -10.57 29.96 18.10
C LEU A 276 -11.71 30.27 19.06
N SER A 277 -11.43 30.42 20.35
CA SER A 277 -12.45 30.86 21.34
C SER A 277 -12.88 32.33 21.12
N SER A 278 -12.01 33.13 20.49
CA SER A 278 -12.28 34.52 20.07
C SER A 278 -11.48 34.84 18.82
N ALA A 279 -11.90 35.87 18.06
CA ALA A 279 -11.16 36.30 16.88
C ALA A 279 -9.71 36.65 17.22
N GLY A 280 -8.76 36.15 16.44
CA GLY A 280 -7.34 36.33 16.70
C GLY A 280 -6.47 35.76 15.57
N GLN A 281 -5.19 35.65 15.80
CA GLN A 281 -4.25 35.02 14.87
C GLN A 281 -3.80 33.67 15.39
N TYR A 282 -3.47 32.76 14.47
CA TYR A 282 -2.91 31.45 14.77
C TYR A 282 -1.87 31.02 13.74
N ARG A 283 -1.04 30.06 14.13
CA ARG A 283 -0.03 29.39 13.30
C ARG A 283 -0.24 27.89 13.34
N ILE A 284 0.20 27.22 12.28
CA ILE A 284 0.20 25.75 12.15
C ILE A 284 1.62 25.31 11.87
N ASP A 285 2.17 24.42 12.69
CA ASP A 285 3.44 23.75 12.45
C ASP A 285 3.17 22.24 12.29
N VAL A 286 3.50 21.70 11.13
CA VAL A 286 3.25 20.28 10.78
C VAL A 286 4.53 19.49 10.96
N TYR A 287 4.44 18.37 11.70
CA TYR A 287 5.55 17.48 11.96
C TYR A 287 5.22 16.05 11.52
N ARG A 288 6.22 15.36 10.95
CA ARG A 288 6.23 13.91 10.82
C ARG A 288 6.85 13.32 12.07
N LEU A 289 6.27 12.26 12.61
CA LEU A 289 6.81 11.52 13.75
C LEU A 289 7.61 10.31 13.27
N GLY A 290 8.68 9.99 13.97
CA GLY A 290 9.62 8.91 13.68
C GLY A 290 10.70 8.86 14.76
N ASP A 291 11.89 8.37 14.42
CA ASP A 291 13.02 8.37 15.37
C ASP A 291 13.83 9.67 15.32
N TYR A 292 14.40 10.01 14.15
CA TYR A 292 15.23 11.21 13.90
C TYR A 292 16.33 11.41 14.96
N ASP A 293 17.14 10.39 15.15
CA ASP A 293 18.22 10.36 16.15
C ASP A 293 17.71 10.72 17.58
N GLY A 294 16.61 10.06 17.96
CA GLY A 294 15.99 10.19 19.28
C GLY A 294 15.13 11.43 19.49
N THR A 295 15.09 12.41 18.57
CA THR A 295 14.27 13.63 18.75
C THR A 295 12.77 13.39 18.55
N GLY A 296 12.41 12.34 17.83
CA GLY A 296 11.04 11.83 17.69
C GLY A 296 10.17 12.51 16.65
N GLY A 297 10.65 13.55 15.96
CA GLY A 297 9.88 14.19 14.90
C GLY A 297 10.68 15.16 14.06
N ARG A 298 10.17 15.48 12.86
CA ARG A 298 10.74 16.43 11.90
C ARG A 298 9.70 17.46 11.48
N LEU A 299 10.09 18.73 11.42
CA LEU A 299 9.25 19.81 10.91
C LEU A 299 9.11 19.68 9.39
N MET A 300 7.86 19.54 8.91
CA MET A 300 7.53 19.45 7.49
C MET A 300 7.11 20.79 6.89
N GLY A 301 6.59 21.69 7.72
CA GLY A 301 6.21 23.04 7.28
C GLY A 301 5.61 23.87 8.41
N SER A 302 5.76 25.19 8.29
CA SER A 302 5.16 26.20 9.17
C SER A 302 4.29 27.12 8.33
N PHE A 303 3.05 27.36 8.78
CA PHE A 303 2.04 28.12 8.03
C PHE A 303 1.40 29.19 8.90
N GLY A 304 1.16 30.35 8.30
CA GLY A 304 0.58 31.51 8.98
C GLY A 304 1.59 32.62 9.27
N PRO A 305 1.23 33.62 10.14
CA PRO A 305 -0.02 33.68 10.92
C PRO A 305 -1.26 33.89 10.05
N PHE A 306 -2.34 33.21 10.42
CA PHE A 306 -3.67 33.33 9.79
C PHE A 306 -4.62 34.06 10.72
N ALA A 307 -5.57 34.82 10.16
CA ALA A 307 -6.70 35.31 10.92
C ALA A 307 -7.68 34.15 11.17
N GLY A 308 -8.05 33.96 12.43
CA GLY A 308 -9.00 32.92 12.84
C GLY A 308 -10.18 33.52 13.60
N THR A 309 -11.29 32.80 13.55
CA THR A 309 -12.54 33.18 14.21
C THR A 309 -13.11 31.99 14.97
N THR A 310 -14.11 32.24 15.81
CA THR A 310 -14.90 31.20 16.44
C THR A 310 -15.82 30.59 15.39
N GLN A 311 -15.75 29.27 15.23
CA GLN A 311 -16.66 28.51 14.39
C GLN A 311 -17.96 28.17 15.15
N THR A 312 -18.96 27.67 14.42
CA THR A 312 -20.24 27.26 14.99
C THR A 312 -20.02 26.27 16.14
N ALA A 313 -20.73 26.43 17.26
CA ALA A 313 -20.61 25.55 18.40
C ALA A 313 -20.89 24.08 18.01
N CYS A 314 -20.07 23.18 18.50
CA CYS A 314 -20.35 21.74 18.41
C CYS A 314 -21.64 21.43 19.16
N ARG A 315 -22.47 20.57 18.61
CA ARG A 315 -23.79 20.28 19.15
C ARG A 315 -24.15 18.80 19.09
N VAL A 316 -25.01 18.40 19.98
CA VAL A 316 -25.68 17.10 19.91
C VAL A 316 -26.64 17.14 18.70
N THR A 317 -26.30 16.41 17.65
CA THR A 317 -27.14 16.32 16.43
C THR A 317 -28.20 15.23 16.53
N ASN A 318 -28.01 14.28 17.45
CA ASN A 318 -29.00 13.24 17.77
C ASN A 318 -28.96 12.93 19.27
N THR A 319 -30.04 13.26 19.97
CA THR A 319 -30.13 13.10 21.44
C THR A 319 -30.26 11.65 21.88
N THR A 320 -30.86 10.77 21.06
CA THR A 320 -31.03 9.35 21.37
C THR A 320 -29.67 8.62 21.33
N THR A 321 -28.88 8.88 20.31
CA THR A 321 -27.55 8.26 20.15
C THR A 321 -26.43 9.10 20.74
N ARG A 322 -26.72 10.32 21.18
CA ARG A 322 -25.80 11.31 21.75
C ARG A 322 -24.64 11.66 20.79
N LEU A 323 -24.92 11.63 19.49
CA LEU A 323 -23.98 12.03 18.46
C LEU A 323 -23.68 13.52 18.55
N ILE A 324 -22.41 13.87 18.69
CA ILE A 324 -21.91 15.25 18.70
C ILE A 324 -21.11 15.49 17.43
N GLU A 325 -21.42 16.58 16.73
CA GLU A 325 -20.71 17.06 15.54
C GLU A 325 -20.36 18.53 15.64
N CYS A 326 -19.26 18.92 15.02
CA CYS A 326 -18.80 20.29 14.87
C CYS A 326 -18.91 20.68 13.38
N PRO A 327 -19.99 21.35 12.94
CA PRO A 327 -20.22 21.64 11.52
C PRO A 327 -19.35 22.80 11.04
N TRP A 328 -18.04 22.62 11.11
CA TRP A 328 -17.05 23.65 10.78
C TRP A 328 -16.71 23.65 9.31
N THR A 329 -16.32 24.81 8.82
CA THR A 329 -15.75 24.97 7.47
C THR A 329 -14.23 24.91 7.53
N ALA A 330 -13.62 24.52 6.42
CA ALA A 330 -12.17 24.45 6.31
C ALA A 330 -11.54 25.84 6.50
N SER A 331 -10.59 25.94 7.43
CA SER A 331 -9.84 27.13 7.73
C SER A 331 -8.47 27.12 7.04
N PHE A 332 -7.96 25.93 6.72
CA PHE A 332 -6.68 25.73 6.05
C PHE A 332 -6.71 24.42 5.24
N ASN A 333 -6.09 24.43 4.08
CA ASN A 333 -5.93 23.25 3.24
C ASN A 333 -4.45 22.86 3.19
N LEU A 334 -4.08 21.80 3.90
CA LEU A 334 -2.73 21.27 3.89
C LEU A 334 -2.46 20.53 2.56
N ALA A 335 -1.59 21.10 1.73
CA ALA A 335 -1.07 20.39 0.56
C ALA A 335 0.05 19.44 1.02
N VAL A 336 -0.20 18.15 0.97
CA VAL A 336 0.79 17.12 1.27
C VAL A 336 1.64 16.90 0.03
N GLY A 337 2.95 17.09 0.13
CA GLY A 337 3.87 16.91 -0.99
C GLY A 337 3.93 15.45 -1.46
N SER A 338 4.11 15.21 -2.74
CA SER A 338 4.34 13.86 -3.29
C SER A 338 5.64 13.23 -2.80
N THR A 339 6.56 14.04 -2.27
CA THR A 339 7.85 13.62 -1.70
C THR A 339 7.80 13.41 -0.19
N TRP A 340 6.63 13.60 0.46
CA TRP A 340 6.50 13.34 1.88
C TRP A 340 6.53 11.84 2.13
N THR A 341 7.30 11.45 3.13
CA THR A 341 7.39 10.04 3.53
C THR A 341 6.14 9.64 4.31
N SER A 342 5.58 8.47 4.02
CA SER A 342 4.48 7.90 4.79
C SER A 342 4.81 7.86 6.30
N GLY A 343 3.82 8.11 7.16
CA GLY A 343 4.08 8.20 8.61
C GLY A 343 2.89 8.70 9.41
N LEU A 344 3.07 8.72 10.74
CA LEU A 344 2.24 9.47 11.65
C LEU A 344 2.62 10.94 11.58
N TYR A 345 1.62 11.82 11.54
CA TYR A 345 1.81 13.26 11.47
C TYR A 345 0.99 13.98 12.53
N VAL A 346 1.51 15.11 12.98
CA VAL A 346 0.81 16.00 13.89
C VAL A 346 0.93 17.44 13.44
N ALA A 347 -0.17 18.17 13.43
CA ALA A 347 -0.19 19.61 13.22
C ALA A 347 -0.41 20.31 14.55
N ASN A 348 0.59 21.04 15.02
CA ASN A 348 0.50 21.90 16.21
C ASN A 348 -0.19 23.22 15.83
N LEU A 349 -1.34 23.47 16.40
CA LEU A 349 -2.07 24.72 16.30
C LEU A 349 -1.66 25.63 17.44
N THR A 350 -1.17 26.83 17.14
CA THR A 350 -0.74 27.78 18.17
C THR A 350 -1.55 29.07 18.07
N ALA A 351 -2.30 29.43 19.13
CA ALA A 351 -2.96 30.73 19.26
C ALA A 351 -1.89 31.82 19.50
N SER A 352 -1.76 32.79 18.60
CA SER A 352 -0.65 33.75 18.62
C SER A 352 -0.64 34.65 19.87
N ALA A 353 -1.80 34.98 20.41
CA ALA A 353 -1.92 35.88 21.54
C ALA A 353 -1.46 35.25 22.87
N SER A 354 -1.74 33.98 23.11
CA SER A 354 -1.45 33.28 24.36
C SER A 354 -0.29 32.29 24.25
N GLY A 355 0.09 31.88 23.03
CA GLY A 355 1.01 30.79 22.79
C GLY A 355 0.42 29.41 23.15
N ARG A 356 -0.88 29.32 23.50
CA ARG A 356 -1.55 28.07 23.82
C ARG A 356 -1.69 27.20 22.57
N GLN A 357 -1.57 25.87 22.77
CA GLN A 357 -1.46 24.91 21.67
C GLN A 357 -2.44 23.75 21.82
N SER A 358 -2.92 23.27 20.66
CA SER A 358 -3.59 21.98 20.49
C SER A 358 -3.05 21.24 19.27
N GLN A 359 -3.50 20.00 19.04
CA GLN A 359 -2.96 19.15 17.99
C GLN A 359 -4.08 18.57 17.11
N ILE A 360 -3.77 18.45 15.81
CA ILE A 360 -4.52 17.63 14.85
C ILE A 360 -3.63 16.46 14.47
N TRP A 361 -4.12 15.23 14.68
CA TRP A 361 -3.44 13.99 14.33
C TRP A 361 -3.93 13.47 12.99
N PHE A 362 -3.02 12.98 12.14
CA PHE A 362 -3.36 12.35 10.87
C PHE A 362 -2.24 11.45 10.38
N VAL A 363 -2.55 10.59 9.42
CA VAL A 363 -1.58 9.72 8.74
C VAL A 363 -1.37 10.22 7.31
N VAL A 364 -0.13 10.30 6.87
CA VAL A 364 0.19 10.41 5.45
C VAL A 364 0.46 9.00 4.93
N ARG A 365 -0.39 8.54 4.02
CA ARG A 365 -0.28 7.24 3.37
C ARG A 365 0.60 7.31 2.13
N ASP A 366 1.04 6.13 1.69
CA ASP A 366 1.59 5.87 0.37
C ASP A 366 0.90 4.65 -0.22
N ASP A 367 -0.24 4.86 -0.87
CA ASP A 367 -1.10 3.78 -1.39
C ASP A 367 -0.43 2.99 -2.53
N ALA A 368 0.68 3.48 -3.07
CA ALA A 368 1.51 2.78 -4.06
C ALA A 368 2.72 2.07 -3.43
N SER A 369 2.87 2.11 -2.11
CA SER A 369 3.99 1.49 -1.41
C SER A 369 3.91 -0.02 -1.45
N HIS A 370 5.07 -0.64 -1.59
CA HIS A 370 5.32 -2.07 -1.39
C HIS A 370 6.34 -2.29 -0.26
N SER A 371 6.31 -1.42 0.75
CA SER A 371 7.16 -1.59 1.95
C SER A 371 6.96 -2.97 2.57
N ASP A 372 7.97 -3.46 3.27
CA ASP A 372 7.88 -4.76 3.94
C ASP A 372 6.74 -4.80 4.96
N ILE A 373 6.54 -3.69 5.65
CA ILE A 373 5.55 -3.55 6.73
C ILE A 373 4.53 -2.45 6.38
N VAL A 374 3.26 -2.72 6.61
CA VAL A 374 2.26 -1.67 6.79
C VAL A 374 1.86 -1.59 8.27
N PHE A 375 2.01 -0.40 8.85
CA PHE A 375 1.60 -0.11 10.23
C PHE A 375 0.20 0.48 10.23
N GLN A 376 -0.74 -0.14 10.96
CA GLN A 376 -2.09 0.35 11.15
C GLN A 376 -2.20 1.15 12.44
N SER A 377 -2.59 2.43 12.35
CA SER A 377 -2.90 3.28 13.49
C SER A 377 -4.38 3.20 13.87
N ALA A 378 -4.69 3.10 15.16
CA ALA A 378 -6.00 2.80 15.72
C ALA A 378 -6.89 4.05 15.90
N PHE A 379 -7.19 4.78 14.82
CA PHE A 379 -7.99 6.02 14.89
C PHE A 379 -9.43 5.78 15.36
N MET A 380 -10.02 4.62 15.07
CA MET A 380 -11.35 4.25 15.63
C MET A 380 -11.31 4.21 17.15
N ASN A 381 -10.22 3.68 17.71
CA ASN A 381 -10.04 3.63 19.16
C ASN A 381 -9.94 5.02 19.76
N TYR A 382 -9.11 5.91 19.20
CA TYR A 382 -8.99 7.29 19.69
C TYR A 382 -10.32 8.02 19.60
N GLN A 383 -11.11 7.79 18.57
CA GLN A 383 -12.43 8.40 18.43
C GLN A 383 -13.46 7.83 19.41
N ALA A 384 -13.36 6.55 19.78
CA ALA A 384 -14.24 5.92 20.76
C ALA A 384 -14.12 6.56 22.14
N TYR A 385 -12.92 6.99 22.53
CA TYR A 385 -12.63 7.66 23.80
C TYR A 385 -12.78 9.20 23.74
N ASN A 386 -12.84 9.78 22.53
CA ASN A 386 -12.95 11.22 22.38
C ASN A 386 -14.26 11.75 22.98
N ASN A 387 -14.14 12.63 23.96
CA ASN A 387 -15.29 13.22 24.66
C ASN A 387 -15.47 14.72 24.41
N PHE A 388 -14.78 15.26 23.39
CA PHE A 388 -14.94 16.67 23.02
C PHE A 388 -16.41 17.00 22.66
N PRO A 389 -16.95 18.15 23.08
CA PRO A 389 -16.37 19.23 23.90
C PRO A 389 -16.49 18.96 25.41
N ALA A 390 -15.35 18.84 26.10
CA ALA A 390 -15.34 18.38 27.49
C ALA A 390 -15.97 19.35 28.50
N GLY A 391 -15.92 20.66 28.22
CA GLY A 391 -16.31 21.73 29.18
C GLY A 391 -17.76 22.19 29.11
N THR A 392 -18.56 21.75 28.15
CA THR A 392 -19.86 22.35 27.85
C THR A 392 -21.06 21.65 28.51
N GLY A 393 -20.82 20.63 29.34
CA GLY A 393 -21.88 19.75 29.84
C GLY A 393 -22.49 18.83 28.78
N GLN A 394 -21.92 18.79 27.57
CA GLN A 394 -22.39 17.97 26.45
C GLN A 394 -21.43 16.87 26.04
N ARG A 395 -20.32 16.66 26.80
CA ARG A 395 -19.32 15.62 26.49
C ARG A 395 -19.96 14.26 26.35
N ALA A 396 -19.61 13.53 25.30
CA ALA A 396 -20.05 12.16 25.08
C ALA A 396 -19.02 11.39 24.26
N SER A 397 -18.64 10.22 24.77
CA SER A 397 -17.84 9.21 24.10
C SER A 397 -18.57 7.86 24.12
N LEU A 398 -17.95 6.79 23.66
CA LEU A 398 -18.52 5.44 23.80
C LEU A 398 -18.39 4.87 25.23
N TYR A 399 -17.98 5.70 26.22
CA TYR A 399 -17.80 5.32 27.63
C TYR A 399 -18.57 6.20 28.58
N ASP A 400 -19.16 5.56 29.61
CA ASP A 400 -19.98 6.24 30.63
C ASP A 400 -19.15 7.20 31.46
N TYR A 401 -17.95 6.76 31.92
CA TYR A 401 -17.12 7.48 32.89
C TYR A 401 -16.65 8.85 32.37
N ASN A 402 -16.46 9.04 31.07
CA ASN A 402 -16.04 10.31 30.48
C ASN A 402 -17.16 11.01 29.68
N SER A 403 -18.40 10.63 29.92
CA SER A 403 -19.61 11.23 29.31
C SER A 403 -20.44 11.97 30.36
N THR A 404 -21.17 13.00 29.94
CA THR A 404 -22.04 13.78 30.82
C THR A 404 -23.12 12.89 31.46
N ASN A 405 -23.29 12.99 32.78
CA ASN A 405 -24.23 12.21 33.60
C ASN A 405 -24.03 10.68 33.49
N GLY A 406 -22.82 10.21 33.18
CA GLY A 406 -22.54 8.79 33.02
C GLY A 406 -23.31 8.14 31.88
N GLN A 407 -23.68 8.90 30.85
CA GLN A 407 -24.45 8.39 29.72
C GLN A 407 -23.61 8.38 28.45
N ARG A 408 -23.07 7.22 28.07
CA ARG A 408 -22.28 7.04 26.85
C ARG A 408 -23.07 7.36 25.57
N ALA A 409 -22.35 7.72 24.53
CA ALA A 409 -22.89 7.77 23.18
C ALA A 409 -22.97 6.35 22.57
N TYR A 410 -23.86 6.18 21.60
CA TYR A 410 -23.87 5.03 20.69
C TYR A 410 -23.24 5.37 19.34
N LYS A 411 -23.07 6.66 19.07
CA LYS A 411 -22.44 7.15 17.84
C LYS A 411 -21.45 8.26 18.18
N VAL A 412 -20.28 8.21 17.57
CA VAL A 412 -19.23 9.23 17.68
C VAL A 412 -18.78 9.68 16.31
N SER A 413 -18.54 10.99 16.17
CA SER A 413 -18.18 11.59 14.88
C SER A 413 -16.71 11.90 14.79
N PHE A 414 -16.12 11.71 13.60
CA PHE A 414 -14.81 12.22 13.25
C PHE A 414 -14.83 13.71 12.89
N ASP A 415 -16.03 14.32 12.75
CA ASP A 415 -16.21 15.75 12.51
C ASP A 415 -16.24 16.52 13.84
N ARG A 416 -15.20 16.35 14.65
CA ARG A 416 -14.95 17.09 15.89
C ARG A 416 -13.47 17.00 16.30
N PRO A 417 -12.92 18.02 16.99
CA PRO A 417 -11.58 17.95 17.57
C PRO A 417 -11.44 16.78 18.53
N PHE A 418 -10.23 16.25 18.68
CA PHE A 418 -9.90 15.45 19.84
C PHE A 418 -9.87 16.35 21.07
N THR A 419 -10.22 15.78 22.23
CA THR A 419 -10.04 16.48 23.50
C THR A 419 -8.59 16.91 23.61
N ALA A 420 -8.34 18.17 23.98
CA ALA A 420 -6.99 18.71 24.06
C ALA A 420 -6.12 17.79 24.93
N ALA A 421 -4.95 17.45 24.42
CA ALA A 421 -4.01 16.63 25.12
C ALA A 421 -3.64 17.28 26.44
N SER A 422 -3.70 16.53 27.54
CA SER A 422 -3.01 16.89 28.77
C SER A 422 -1.51 16.64 28.59
N THR A 423 -0.70 17.11 29.54
CA THR A 423 0.72 16.78 29.58
C THR A 423 0.97 15.31 29.83
N ASP A 424 -0.06 14.60 30.27
CA ASP A 424 -0.03 13.16 30.50
C ASP A 424 -0.53 12.42 29.27
N PRO A 425 0.34 11.69 28.56
CA PRO A 425 -0.09 10.85 27.42
C PRO A 425 -1.11 9.80 27.86
N TYR A 426 -1.19 9.45 29.14
CA TYR A 426 -2.13 8.48 29.69
C TYR A 426 -3.58 8.99 29.76
N GLU A 427 -3.81 10.31 29.79
CA GLU A 427 -5.17 10.85 29.92
C GLU A 427 -5.96 10.91 28.61
N ASN A 428 -5.31 10.81 27.44
CA ASN A 428 -5.95 11.23 26.18
C ASN A 428 -6.04 10.16 25.08
N ASN A 429 -5.63 8.93 25.36
CA ASN A 429 -5.77 7.83 24.41
C ASN A 429 -5.49 8.28 22.95
N ASN A 430 -4.26 8.65 22.67
CA ASN A 430 -3.79 9.15 21.38
C ASN A 430 -2.56 8.33 20.89
N PRO A 431 -2.07 8.50 19.67
CA PRO A 431 -0.95 7.73 19.14
C PRO A 431 0.33 7.77 19.95
N LEU A 432 0.53 8.79 20.79
CA LEU A 432 1.74 8.92 21.61
C LEU A 432 1.81 7.89 22.74
N LEU A 433 0.68 7.37 23.19
CA LEU A 433 0.66 6.49 24.34
C LEU A 433 1.36 5.15 24.08
N TYR A 434 1.14 4.56 22.90
CA TYR A 434 1.67 3.23 22.57
C TYR A 434 2.28 3.15 21.17
N GLU A 435 1.60 3.67 20.16
CA GLU A 435 1.99 3.51 18.74
C GLU A 435 3.33 4.17 18.46
N HIS A 436 3.53 5.39 18.94
CA HIS A 436 4.76 6.15 18.69
C HIS A 436 6.02 5.43 19.22
N HIS A 437 5.92 4.67 20.29
CA HIS A 437 7.03 3.88 20.83
C HIS A 437 7.46 2.78 19.84
N LEU A 438 6.50 2.03 19.29
CA LEU A 438 6.81 1.02 18.26
C LEU A 438 7.32 1.68 16.98
N VAL A 439 6.69 2.78 16.53
CA VAL A 439 7.09 3.54 15.34
C VAL A 439 8.53 4.03 15.48
N ARG A 440 8.89 4.67 16.60
CA ARG A 440 10.26 5.13 16.87
C ARG A 440 11.26 3.98 16.79
N TRP A 441 10.94 2.86 17.45
CA TRP A 441 11.84 1.70 17.44
C TRP A 441 11.98 1.09 16.02
N LEU A 442 10.89 0.88 15.29
CA LEU A 442 10.95 0.35 13.92
C LEU A 442 11.79 1.26 13.01
N GLU A 443 11.57 2.57 13.10
CA GLU A 443 12.28 3.53 12.26
C GLU A 443 13.76 3.68 12.66
N SER A 444 14.10 3.61 13.97
CA SER A 444 15.49 3.62 14.44
C SER A 444 16.29 2.40 13.95
N GLN A 445 15.61 1.25 13.76
CA GLN A 445 16.23 0.06 13.19
C GLN A 445 16.23 0.05 11.65
N GLY A 446 15.60 1.04 11.02
CA GLY A 446 15.52 1.18 9.57
C GLY A 446 14.63 0.12 8.91
N TYR A 447 13.53 -0.30 9.55
CA TYR A 447 12.53 -1.14 8.89
C TYR A 447 11.82 -0.36 7.78
N ASP A 448 11.50 -1.05 6.69
CA ASP A 448 10.71 -0.50 5.59
C ASP A 448 9.23 -0.53 5.96
N VAL A 449 8.69 0.63 6.35
CA VAL A 449 7.34 0.76 6.90
C VAL A 449 6.55 1.84 6.15
N SER A 450 5.31 1.54 5.77
CA SER A 450 4.30 2.53 5.41
C SER A 450 3.17 2.53 6.44
N TYR A 451 2.36 3.58 6.43
CA TYR A 451 1.38 3.82 7.48
C TYR A 451 -0.02 4.00 6.89
N VAL A 452 -0.99 3.41 7.55
CA VAL A 452 -2.43 3.54 7.26
C VAL A 452 -3.20 3.69 8.58
N THR A 453 -4.49 4.01 8.50
CA THR A 453 -5.40 3.93 9.66
C THR A 453 -6.33 2.71 9.51
N ASP A 454 -6.93 2.30 10.62
CA ASP A 454 -8.02 1.33 10.64
C ASP A 454 -9.22 1.77 9.75
N VAL A 455 -9.48 3.09 9.65
CA VAL A 455 -10.49 3.66 8.74
C VAL A 455 -10.09 3.45 7.27
N ASP A 456 -8.80 3.47 6.94
CA ASP A 456 -8.33 3.16 5.59
C ASP A 456 -8.54 1.68 5.24
N LEU A 457 -8.29 0.77 6.19
CA LEU A 457 -8.59 -0.65 6.00
C LEU A 457 -10.09 -0.92 5.87
N HIS A 458 -10.95 -0.13 6.54
CA HIS A 458 -12.40 -0.19 6.34
C HIS A 458 -12.78 0.20 4.90
N THR A 459 -12.17 1.24 4.34
CA THR A 459 -12.53 1.78 3.02
C THR A 459 -11.82 1.09 1.86
N THR A 460 -10.62 0.56 2.10
CA THR A 460 -9.74 -0.05 1.10
C THR A 460 -9.10 -1.32 1.67
N PRO A 461 -9.88 -2.41 1.81
CA PRO A 461 -9.45 -3.63 2.51
C PRO A 461 -8.30 -4.39 1.83
N THR A 462 -7.93 -3.99 0.61
CA THR A 462 -6.82 -4.60 -0.15
C THR A 462 -5.45 -3.98 0.12
N LEU A 463 -5.38 -2.86 0.83
CA LEU A 463 -4.10 -2.21 1.16
C LEU A 463 -3.07 -3.16 1.79
N PRO A 464 -3.43 -4.03 2.74
CA PRO A 464 -2.47 -4.96 3.35
C PRO A 464 -1.81 -5.93 2.36
N LEU A 465 -2.49 -6.28 1.27
CA LEU A 465 -2.04 -7.31 0.32
C LEU A 465 -0.76 -6.92 -0.46
N GLN A 466 -0.33 -5.67 -0.37
CA GLN A 466 0.88 -5.18 -1.04
C GLN A 466 2.15 -5.34 -0.17
N HIS A 467 2.00 -5.79 1.08
CA HIS A 467 3.05 -5.84 2.09
C HIS A 467 3.35 -7.29 2.52
N LYS A 468 4.45 -7.50 3.25
CA LYS A 468 4.79 -8.79 3.86
C LYS A 468 4.13 -8.97 5.22
N ALA A 469 3.95 -7.86 5.96
CA ALA A 469 3.35 -7.87 7.29
C ALA A 469 2.49 -6.64 7.57
N VAL A 470 1.43 -6.84 8.36
CA VAL A 470 0.65 -5.78 9.02
C VAL A 470 1.06 -5.74 10.49
N LEU A 471 1.38 -4.56 11.02
CA LEU A 471 1.64 -4.37 12.44
C LEU A 471 0.61 -3.44 13.09
N VAL A 472 0.24 -3.79 14.30
CA VAL A 472 -0.65 -3.01 15.17
C VAL A 472 0.01 -2.87 16.55
N ALA A 473 -0.12 -1.72 17.20
CA ALA A 473 0.41 -1.46 18.51
C ALA A 473 -0.63 -0.91 19.49
N GLY A 474 -0.41 -1.17 20.76
CA GLY A 474 -1.12 -0.55 21.86
C GLY A 474 -2.58 -0.95 21.97
N HIS A 475 -3.50 -0.05 21.65
CA HIS A 475 -4.92 -0.23 21.92
C HIS A 475 -5.75 -0.14 20.61
N ASP A 476 -6.14 -1.27 20.05
CA ASP A 476 -6.92 -1.36 18.82
C ASP A 476 -8.22 -2.17 19.04
N GLU A 477 -9.06 -1.66 19.92
CA GLU A 477 -10.25 -2.30 20.49
C GLU A 477 -11.44 -2.38 19.52
N TYR A 478 -11.50 -1.48 18.52
CA TYR A 478 -12.67 -1.26 17.67
C TYR A 478 -12.39 -1.64 16.23
N TRP A 479 -13.04 -2.69 15.73
CA TRP A 479 -12.94 -3.09 14.33
C TRP A 479 -14.30 -3.10 13.63
N SER A 480 -14.36 -2.57 12.43
CA SER A 480 -15.49 -2.82 11.54
C SER A 480 -15.41 -4.23 10.94
N LEU A 481 -16.53 -4.66 10.31
CA LEU A 481 -16.55 -5.93 9.57
C LEU A 481 -15.50 -5.97 8.48
N GLU A 482 -15.33 -4.86 7.80
CA GLU A 482 -14.39 -4.66 6.71
C GLU A 482 -12.94 -4.78 7.18
N VAL A 483 -12.57 -4.15 8.30
CA VAL A 483 -11.23 -4.28 8.92
C VAL A 483 -10.95 -5.74 9.28
N ARG A 484 -11.88 -6.39 9.97
CA ARG A 484 -11.71 -7.80 10.36
C ARG A 484 -11.53 -8.70 9.13
N ASN A 485 -12.34 -8.50 8.10
CA ASN A 485 -12.23 -9.26 6.86
C ASN A 485 -10.94 -8.96 6.10
N ALA A 486 -10.47 -7.69 6.09
CA ALA A 486 -9.21 -7.31 5.46
C ALA A 486 -8.01 -8.03 6.10
N LEU A 487 -7.95 -8.08 7.44
CA LEU A 487 -6.89 -8.76 8.16
C LEU A 487 -6.94 -10.29 7.99
N GLU A 488 -8.12 -10.90 8.00
CA GLU A 488 -8.27 -12.33 7.70
C GLU A 488 -7.87 -12.64 6.25
N GLN A 489 -8.28 -11.81 5.29
CA GLN A 489 -7.88 -11.93 3.88
C GLN A 489 -6.36 -11.78 3.71
N ALA A 490 -5.74 -10.82 4.40
CA ALA A 490 -4.30 -10.62 4.38
C ALA A 490 -3.57 -11.87 4.86
N ARG A 491 -3.95 -12.42 6.03
CA ARG A 491 -3.42 -13.69 6.55
C ARG A 491 -3.59 -14.84 5.55
N ASP A 492 -4.77 -14.97 4.98
CA ASP A 492 -5.11 -16.09 4.07
C ASP A 492 -4.39 -15.94 2.70
N ALA A 493 -3.97 -14.71 2.35
CA ALA A 493 -3.12 -14.42 1.19
C ALA A 493 -1.61 -14.54 1.47
N GLY A 494 -1.19 -14.88 2.69
CA GLY A 494 0.22 -15.04 3.05
C GLY A 494 0.87 -13.81 3.67
N VAL A 495 0.12 -12.73 3.93
CA VAL A 495 0.61 -11.55 4.65
C VAL A 495 0.58 -11.83 6.14
N SER A 496 1.72 -11.67 6.80
CA SER A 496 1.88 -11.92 8.23
C SER A 496 1.22 -10.82 9.08
N LEU A 497 0.82 -11.15 10.32
CA LEU A 497 0.16 -10.21 11.24
C LEU A 497 0.92 -10.15 12.56
N GLY A 498 1.29 -8.95 12.98
CA GLY A 498 1.98 -8.71 14.26
C GLY A 498 1.16 -7.78 15.16
N PHE A 499 0.66 -8.31 16.26
CA PHE A 499 -0.15 -7.60 17.24
C PHE A 499 0.68 -7.32 18.51
N MET A 500 1.35 -6.15 18.55
CA MET A 500 2.11 -5.66 19.72
C MET A 500 1.17 -4.92 20.68
N SER A 501 0.12 -5.62 21.13
CA SER A 501 -1.06 -5.01 21.72
C SER A 501 -1.83 -6.00 22.59
N ALA A 502 -2.93 -5.54 23.21
CA ALA A 502 -3.99 -6.35 23.83
C ALA A 502 -5.34 -5.64 23.71
N ASN A 503 -6.42 -6.35 24.05
CA ASN A 503 -7.80 -5.90 23.87
C ASN A 503 -8.08 -5.52 22.42
N ILE A 504 -7.63 -6.39 21.50
CA ILE A 504 -7.65 -6.13 20.07
C ILE A 504 -8.95 -6.65 19.44
N GLY A 505 -9.58 -5.81 18.62
CA GLY A 505 -10.76 -6.21 17.88
C GLY A 505 -11.88 -6.72 18.79
N TYR A 506 -12.09 -6.10 19.93
CA TYR A 506 -13.06 -6.50 20.94
C TYR A 506 -14.49 -6.07 20.59
N TRP A 507 -14.66 -4.79 20.18
CA TRP A 507 -15.93 -4.23 19.75
C TRP A 507 -16.07 -4.24 18.23
N ARG A 508 -17.17 -4.79 17.74
CA ARG A 508 -17.57 -4.58 16.35
C ARG A 508 -18.23 -3.23 16.20
N VAL A 509 -17.75 -2.45 15.22
CA VAL A 509 -18.32 -1.15 14.85
C VAL A 509 -18.79 -1.16 13.39
N ARG A 510 -19.53 -0.16 13.00
CA ARG A 510 -19.87 0.17 11.62
C ARG A 510 -19.84 1.68 11.40
N PHE A 511 -19.86 2.10 10.15
CA PHE A 511 -19.82 3.51 9.78
C PHE A 511 -21.15 3.98 9.18
N GLU A 512 -21.42 5.27 9.39
CA GLU A 512 -22.48 6.03 8.74
C GLU A 512 -21.92 7.34 8.17
N SER A 513 -22.64 7.91 7.21
CA SER A 513 -22.37 9.28 6.78
C SER A 513 -22.71 10.28 7.89
N SER A 514 -21.95 11.38 7.95
CA SER A 514 -22.32 12.50 8.82
C SER A 514 -23.73 13.04 8.44
N PRO A 515 -24.68 13.09 9.37
CA PRO A 515 -25.98 13.68 9.08
C PRO A 515 -25.89 15.20 8.83
N THR A 516 -24.79 15.83 9.21
CA THR A 516 -24.57 17.28 9.05
C THR A 516 -23.91 17.61 7.71
N THR A 517 -22.87 16.85 7.32
CA THR A 517 -22.09 17.14 6.10
C THR A 517 -22.41 16.22 4.94
N GLY A 518 -23.08 15.08 5.17
CA GLY A 518 -23.34 14.03 4.18
C GLY A 518 -22.11 13.21 3.79
N VAL A 519 -20.93 13.53 4.33
CA VAL A 519 -19.68 12.81 4.01
C VAL A 519 -19.73 11.41 4.60
N ALA A 520 -19.41 10.41 3.78
CA ALA A 520 -19.40 9.00 4.17
C ALA A 520 -18.32 8.71 5.23
N ASN A 521 -18.57 7.69 6.06
CA ASN A 521 -17.63 7.16 7.05
C ASN A 521 -17.14 8.18 8.09
N ARG A 522 -18.00 9.20 8.40
CA ARG A 522 -17.65 10.21 9.43
C ARG A 522 -18.26 9.91 10.79
N VAL A 523 -19.17 8.95 10.89
CA VAL A 523 -19.81 8.56 12.14
C VAL A 523 -19.56 7.08 12.42
N MET A 524 -18.85 6.79 13.50
CA MET A 524 -18.64 5.44 14.00
C MET A 524 -19.75 5.07 14.98
N VAL A 525 -20.35 3.90 14.81
CA VAL A 525 -21.49 3.38 15.56
C VAL A 525 -21.07 2.17 16.37
N CYS A 526 -21.37 2.18 17.68
CA CYS A 526 -21.16 1.05 18.59
C CYS A 526 -22.20 1.02 19.71
N TYR A 527 -23.07 0.02 19.68
CA TYR A 527 -24.06 -0.24 20.75
C TYR A 527 -23.47 -1.26 21.72
N LYS A 528 -22.83 -0.78 22.79
CA LYS A 528 -22.16 -1.62 23.81
C LYS A 528 -23.16 -2.30 24.78
N ASP A 529 -24.46 -2.11 24.62
CA ASP A 529 -25.51 -2.73 25.41
C ASP A 529 -26.32 -3.71 24.55
N PRO A 530 -26.20 -5.01 24.79
CA PRO A 530 -26.94 -6.02 24.01
C PRO A 530 -28.45 -5.95 24.19
N ALA A 531 -28.94 -5.35 25.29
CA ALA A 531 -30.39 -5.19 25.54
C ALA A 531 -31.01 -4.11 24.64
N ILE A 532 -30.22 -3.09 24.26
CA ILE A 532 -30.69 -2.03 23.35
C ILE A 532 -30.50 -2.48 21.90
N GLY A 533 -29.34 -3.03 21.58
CA GLY A 533 -28.98 -3.48 20.24
C GLY A 533 -28.84 -2.36 19.19
N ASP A 534 -28.05 -2.61 18.17
CA ASP A 534 -27.98 -1.73 16.99
C ASP A 534 -29.13 -2.07 16.03
N PRO A 535 -29.97 -1.10 15.65
CA PRO A 535 -31.13 -1.35 14.80
C PRO A 535 -30.79 -1.71 13.33
N VAL A 536 -29.50 -1.53 12.92
CA VAL A 536 -29.07 -1.76 11.53
C VAL A 536 -28.27 -3.05 11.38
N ALA A 537 -27.25 -3.25 12.22
CA ALA A 537 -26.39 -4.44 12.20
C ALA A 537 -25.73 -4.59 13.59
N PRO A 538 -25.44 -5.81 14.04
CA PRO A 538 -24.84 -6.02 15.35
C PRO A 538 -23.51 -5.25 15.51
N THR A 539 -23.47 -4.27 16.41
CA THR A 539 -22.28 -3.54 16.84
C THR A 539 -22.05 -3.78 18.32
N TYR A 540 -21.66 -4.99 18.67
CA TYR A 540 -21.39 -5.46 20.02
C TYR A 540 -20.05 -6.24 20.01
N LEU A 541 -19.76 -7.01 21.05
CA LEU A 541 -18.56 -7.83 21.13
C LEU A 541 -18.45 -8.79 19.93
N TRP A 542 -17.25 -8.90 19.36
CA TRP A 542 -16.99 -9.87 18.30
C TRP A 542 -17.26 -11.30 18.75
N ARG A 543 -16.92 -11.64 20.03
CA ARG A 543 -17.18 -12.92 20.68
C ARG A 543 -18.64 -13.12 21.09
N GLY A 544 -19.43 -12.07 21.09
CA GLY A 544 -20.84 -12.11 21.49
C GLY A 544 -21.70 -12.96 20.56
N PRO A 545 -22.84 -13.49 21.05
CA PRO A 545 -23.67 -14.41 20.27
C PRO A 545 -24.23 -13.79 18.98
N GLN A 546 -24.34 -12.48 18.90
CA GLN A 546 -24.80 -11.76 17.71
C GLN A 546 -23.78 -11.81 16.56
N ASN A 547 -22.49 -11.82 16.87
CA ASN A 547 -21.39 -11.81 15.91
C ASN A 547 -20.75 -13.19 15.76
N ASN A 548 -20.59 -13.93 16.85
CA ASN A 548 -20.03 -15.28 16.93
C ASN A 548 -18.71 -15.45 16.15
N ARG A 549 -17.85 -14.45 16.20
CA ARG A 549 -16.52 -14.45 15.60
C ARG A 549 -15.48 -14.02 16.67
N PRO A 550 -15.13 -14.90 17.61
CA PRO A 550 -14.23 -14.55 18.69
C PRO A 550 -12.86 -14.14 18.18
N GLU A 551 -12.20 -13.24 18.88
CA GLU A 551 -10.94 -12.59 18.48
C GLU A 551 -9.83 -13.61 18.30
N ASN A 552 -9.76 -14.63 19.20
CA ASN A 552 -8.72 -15.67 19.17
C ASN A 552 -8.74 -16.54 17.90
N ALA A 553 -9.82 -16.54 17.13
CA ALA A 553 -9.84 -17.22 15.84
C ALA A 553 -8.85 -16.61 14.82
N LEU A 554 -8.49 -15.35 14.99
CA LEU A 554 -7.47 -14.65 14.20
C LEU A 554 -6.18 -14.42 14.99
N LEU A 555 -6.31 -13.95 16.24
CA LEU A 555 -5.17 -13.49 17.04
C LEU A 555 -4.44 -14.63 17.77
N GLY A 556 -5.12 -15.76 18.01
CA GLY A 556 -4.65 -16.82 18.91
C GLY A 556 -4.95 -16.55 20.38
N VAL A 557 -5.14 -15.29 20.75
CA VAL A 557 -5.50 -14.81 22.10
C VAL A 557 -6.75 -13.94 22.04
N MET A 558 -7.36 -13.66 23.19
CA MET A 558 -8.47 -12.73 23.31
C MET A 558 -8.45 -12.02 24.65
N TYR A 559 -8.99 -10.80 24.69
CA TYR A 559 -9.07 -10.01 25.90
C TYR A 559 -9.78 -10.75 27.04
N VAL A 560 -9.13 -10.83 28.22
CA VAL A 560 -9.66 -11.54 29.37
C VAL A 560 -9.86 -10.66 30.61
N GLY A 561 -9.13 -9.59 30.75
CA GLY A 561 -9.28 -8.70 31.89
C GLY A 561 -8.31 -7.54 31.94
N ASP A 562 -8.57 -6.62 32.85
CA ASP A 562 -7.77 -5.45 33.15
C ASP A 562 -7.53 -5.26 34.64
N ASN A 563 -6.56 -4.39 34.92
CA ASN A 563 -6.33 -3.84 36.27
C ASN A 563 -5.85 -2.40 36.13
N SER A 564 -6.76 -1.45 36.34
CA SER A 564 -6.48 -0.03 36.19
C SER A 564 -5.42 0.48 37.19
N ASP A 565 -5.22 -0.18 38.34
CA ASP A 565 -4.17 0.16 39.31
C ASP A 565 -2.77 -0.10 38.72
N THR A 566 -2.64 -0.90 37.67
CA THR A 566 -1.38 -1.20 36.99
C THR A 566 -1.13 -0.33 35.75
N TYR A 567 -1.89 0.74 35.55
CA TYR A 567 -1.72 1.64 34.39
C TYR A 567 -0.27 2.17 34.32
N THR A 568 0.33 2.51 35.45
CA THR A 568 1.75 2.91 35.56
C THR A 568 2.66 1.78 36.02
N GLY A 569 2.12 0.72 36.62
CA GLY A 569 2.84 -0.43 37.21
C GLY A 569 3.12 -1.54 36.18
N GLY A 570 2.12 -2.31 35.88
CA GLY A 570 2.20 -3.51 35.06
C GLY A 570 2.69 -4.78 35.77
N PHE A 571 2.47 -5.93 35.15
CA PHE A 571 2.95 -7.23 35.61
C PHE A 571 4.16 -7.68 34.78
N ASP A 572 4.92 -8.64 35.31
CA ASP A 572 6.08 -9.16 34.63
C ASP A 572 5.69 -10.08 33.47
N TYR A 573 6.40 -9.95 32.35
CA TYR A 573 6.32 -10.90 31.25
C TYR A 573 7.19 -12.12 31.58
N ILE A 574 6.59 -13.32 31.63
CA ILE A 574 7.30 -14.55 32.01
C ILE A 574 7.43 -15.47 30.79
N VAL A 575 8.67 -15.76 30.40
CA VAL A 575 9.00 -16.66 29.28
C VAL A 575 8.58 -18.09 29.61
N ALA A 576 7.79 -18.72 28.75
CA ALA A 576 7.30 -20.09 28.94
C ALA A 576 7.93 -21.09 27.95
N ARG A 577 8.45 -20.65 26.82
CA ARG A 577 8.95 -21.51 25.73
C ARG A 577 10.24 -20.93 25.13
N SER A 578 11.32 -20.86 25.92
CA SER A 578 12.60 -20.30 25.45
C SER A 578 13.27 -21.10 24.32
N SER A 579 12.85 -22.33 24.06
CA SER A 579 13.31 -23.14 22.92
C SER A 579 12.68 -22.74 21.57
N ASP A 580 11.69 -21.85 21.58
CA ASP A 580 11.07 -21.34 20.36
C ASP A 580 12.08 -20.48 19.57
N PRO A 581 12.15 -20.59 18.23
CA PRO A 581 13.07 -19.78 17.42
C PRO A 581 12.96 -18.26 17.64
N TYR A 582 11.80 -17.76 18.05
CA TYR A 582 11.62 -16.34 18.36
C TYR A 582 12.47 -15.87 19.55
N TYR A 583 12.89 -16.78 20.44
CA TYR A 583 13.79 -16.45 21.53
C TYR A 583 15.28 -16.63 21.21
N ALA A 584 15.66 -16.93 19.94
CA ALA A 584 17.06 -17.02 19.56
C ALA A 584 17.79 -15.70 19.87
N ASN A 585 18.98 -15.79 20.45
CA ASN A 585 19.85 -14.67 20.80
C ASN A 585 19.27 -13.67 21.83
N THR A 586 18.12 -13.94 22.45
CA THR A 586 17.53 -13.05 23.46
C THR A 586 18.20 -13.14 24.82
N GLY A 587 18.93 -14.20 25.11
CA GLY A 587 19.45 -14.53 26.43
C GLY A 587 18.38 -15.07 27.41
N PHE A 588 17.13 -15.23 26.97
CA PHE A 588 16.07 -15.74 27.83
C PHE A 588 16.08 -17.27 27.96
N VAL A 589 15.71 -17.73 29.14
CA VAL A 589 15.39 -19.13 29.47
C VAL A 589 13.96 -19.20 29.98
N ASN A 590 13.39 -20.42 30.08
CA ASN A 590 12.07 -20.60 30.67
C ASN A 590 12.06 -20.04 32.12
N GLY A 591 11.08 -19.22 32.45
CA GLY A 591 10.98 -18.50 33.72
C GLY A 591 11.71 -17.15 33.75
N SER A 592 12.44 -16.75 32.69
CA SER A 592 12.98 -15.40 32.60
C SER A 592 11.83 -14.38 32.70
N SER A 593 12.06 -13.31 33.50
CA SER A 593 11.10 -12.24 33.76
C SER A 593 11.54 -10.91 33.14
N VAL A 594 10.63 -10.25 32.44
CA VAL A 594 10.79 -8.86 32.01
C VAL A 594 9.81 -7.99 32.80
N PRO A 595 10.30 -7.10 33.69
CA PRO A 595 9.46 -6.39 34.65
C PRO A 595 8.43 -5.45 33.96
N ARG A 596 7.23 -5.42 34.49
CA ARG A 596 6.18 -4.42 34.17
C ARG A 596 5.79 -4.31 32.70
N MET A 597 5.98 -5.37 31.93
CA MET A 597 5.68 -5.37 30.50
C MET A 597 4.23 -5.72 30.18
N VAL A 598 3.53 -6.40 31.12
CA VAL A 598 2.13 -6.81 30.95
C VAL A 598 1.20 -5.87 31.74
N GLY A 599 0.19 -5.36 31.10
CA GLY A 599 -0.85 -4.53 31.71
C GLY A 599 -1.15 -3.29 30.86
N TYR A 600 -2.05 -2.38 31.23
CA TYR A 600 -3.08 -2.59 32.26
C TYR A 600 -4.21 -3.51 31.78
N GLU A 601 -4.29 -3.77 30.47
CA GLU A 601 -5.15 -4.75 29.80
C GLU A 601 -4.30 -5.84 29.19
N TRP A 602 -4.82 -7.07 29.17
CA TRP A 602 -4.11 -8.21 28.61
C TRP A 602 -5.04 -9.23 27.95
N ASP A 603 -4.45 -9.96 27.01
CA ASP A 603 -5.07 -11.08 26.31
C ASP A 603 -4.50 -12.42 26.82
N ALA A 604 -5.30 -13.48 26.71
CA ALA A 604 -4.88 -14.84 27.02
C ALA A 604 -5.44 -15.85 26.02
N VAL A 605 -4.83 -17.02 26.03
CA VAL A 605 -5.39 -18.20 25.33
C VAL A 605 -6.65 -18.66 26.05
N VAL A 606 -7.73 -18.81 25.31
CA VAL A 606 -9.03 -19.23 25.81
C VAL A 606 -9.52 -20.48 25.07
N ASN A 607 -9.97 -21.48 25.81
CA ASN A 607 -10.48 -22.73 25.22
C ASN A 607 -11.96 -22.59 24.84
N ASN A 608 -12.21 -22.05 23.65
CA ASN A 608 -13.56 -21.93 23.07
C ASN A 608 -13.72 -22.71 21.74
N GLY A 609 -12.71 -23.50 21.37
CA GLY A 609 -12.68 -24.26 20.12
C GLY A 609 -12.36 -23.44 18.87
N ALA A 610 -12.08 -22.13 19.01
CA ALA A 610 -11.81 -21.24 17.88
C ALA A 610 -10.32 -20.96 17.65
N SER A 611 -9.43 -21.35 18.56
CA SER A 611 -8.00 -21.11 18.44
C SER A 611 -7.41 -21.75 17.18
N PRO A 612 -6.51 -21.05 16.46
CA PRO A 612 -5.86 -21.57 15.27
C PRO A 612 -5.08 -22.86 15.54
N SER A 613 -5.03 -23.75 14.54
CA SER A 613 -4.21 -24.95 14.61
C SER A 613 -2.73 -24.57 14.72
N GLY A 614 -1.97 -25.32 15.52
CA GLY A 614 -0.53 -25.06 15.68
C GLY A 614 -0.20 -23.86 16.57
N LEU A 615 -1.17 -23.29 17.30
CA LEU A 615 -0.91 -22.18 18.24
C LEU A 615 0.11 -22.57 19.30
N LEU A 616 1.15 -21.75 19.44
CA LEU A 616 2.22 -21.90 20.42
C LEU A 616 2.18 -20.75 21.42
N VAL A 617 2.31 -21.08 22.71
CA VAL A 617 2.36 -20.13 23.81
C VAL A 617 3.83 -19.80 24.12
N LEU A 618 4.21 -18.54 23.94
CA LEU A 618 5.57 -18.02 24.15
C LEU A 618 5.78 -17.58 25.62
N SER A 619 4.77 -16.92 26.20
CA SER A 619 4.79 -16.45 27.59
C SER A 619 3.58 -16.90 28.39
N GLN A 620 3.76 -17.04 29.68
CA GLN A 620 2.67 -17.29 30.64
C GLN A 620 2.91 -16.40 31.86
N SER A 621 2.33 -15.22 31.82
CA SER A 621 2.57 -14.14 32.75
C SER A 621 1.43 -14.01 33.76
N PRO A 622 1.63 -14.31 35.04
CA PRO A 622 0.60 -14.14 36.06
C PRO A 622 0.17 -12.67 36.17
N THR A 623 -1.12 -12.47 36.27
CA THR A 623 -1.76 -11.15 36.44
C THR A 623 -2.76 -11.18 37.59
N ASN A 624 -3.42 -10.06 37.84
CA ASN A 624 -4.48 -9.96 38.88
C ASN A 624 -5.58 -9.02 38.34
N ALA A 625 -6.58 -9.60 37.69
CA ALA A 625 -7.69 -8.87 37.11
C ALA A 625 -8.59 -8.24 38.18
N THR A 626 -8.80 -6.94 38.13
CA THR A 626 -9.84 -6.23 38.88
C THR A 626 -11.16 -6.18 38.10
N THR A 627 -11.06 -6.24 36.75
CA THR A 627 -12.21 -6.40 35.87
C THR A 627 -12.00 -7.62 34.97
N VAL A 628 -13.01 -8.48 34.89
CA VAL A 628 -13.01 -9.65 34.03
C VAL A 628 -13.88 -9.36 32.78
N ALA A 629 -13.34 -9.64 31.61
CA ALA A 629 -14.06 -9.42 30.36
C ALA A 629 -15.36 -10.26 30.29
N PRO A 630 -16.48 -9.69 29.81
CA PRO A 630 -17.71 -10.44 29.66
C PRO A 630 -17.64 -11.47 28.52
N ASN A 631 -18.57 -12.41 28.52
CA ASN A 631 -18.71 -13.49 27.52
C ASN A 631 -17.45 -14.38 27.36
N LEU A 632 -16.67 -14.54 28.42
CA LEU A 632 -15.63 -15.56 28.43
C LEU A 632 -16.25 -16.96 28.61
N PRO A 633 -15.71 -18.00 27.95
CA PRO A 633 -16.09 -19.39 28.17
C PRO A 633 -15.85 -19.80 29.63
N ALA A 634 -16.66 -20.75 30.13
CA ALA A 634 -16.48 -21.31 31.45
C ALA A 634 -15.06 -21.89 31.61
N GLY A 635 -14.41 -21.61 32.74
CA GLY A 635 -13.05 -22.04 33.04
C GLY A 635 -11.94 -21.19 32.43
N SER A 636 -12.25 -20.09 31.77
CA SER A 636 -11.24 -19.11 31.32
C SER A 636 -10.50 -18.50 32.53
N ASN A 637 -9.20 -18.30 32.42
CA ASN A 637 -8.38 -17.68 33.44
C ASN A 637 -8.08 -16.21 33.08
N ALA A 638 -8.72 -15.28 33.77
CA ALA A 638 -8.49 -13.85 33.58
C ALA A 638 -7.19 -13.37 34.28
N ASN A 639 -6.56 -14.18 35.11
CA ASN A 639 -5.35 -13.82 35.86
C ASN A 639 -4.06 -14.33 35.17
N VAL A 640 -4.05 -14.37 33.85
CA VAL A 640 -2.87 -14.72 33.04
C VAL A 640 -2.87 -13.93 31.75
N SER A 641 -1.70 -13.48 31.30
CA SER A 641 -1.46 -12.99 29.95
C SER A 641 -0.60 -13.97 29.18
N ASN A 642 -0.86 -14.11 27.89
CA ASN A 642 -0.07 -14.95 26.99
C ASN A 642 0.37 -14.18 25.76
N ALA A 643 1.67 -14.24 25.46
CA ALA A 643 2.15 -14.01 24.09
C ALA A 643 2.10 -15.33 23.31
N THR A 644 1.70 -15.26 22.06
CA THR A 644 1.50 -16.45 21.23
C THR A 644 1.93 -16.22 19.79
N HIS A 645 2.17 -17.32 19.06
CA HIS A 645 2.24 -17.28 17.62
C HIS A 645 1.69 -18.56 16.99
N TYR A 646 1.37 -18.47 15.70
CA TYR A 646 1.06 -19.63 14.85
C TYR A 646 1.38 -19.31 13.39
N THR A 647 1.50 -20.38 12.59
CA THR A 647 1.64 -20.26 11.13
C THR A 647 0.29 -20.65 10.49
N ALA A 648 -0.28 -19.75 9.72
CA ALA A 648 -1.51 -20.01 8.97
C ALA A 648 -1.26 -20.97 7.80
N ALA A 649 -2.32 -21.57 7.25
CA ALA A 649 -2.23 -22.48 6.09
C ALA A 649 -1.59 -21.82 4.86
N SER A 650 -1.70 -20.51 4.72
CA SER A 650 -1.07 -19.69 3.68
C SER A 650 0.45 -19.52 3.86
N GLY A 651 1.01 -19.89 5.02
CA GLY A 651 2.39 -19.60 5.41
C GLY A 651 2.54 -18.29 6.21
N ALA A 652 1.50 -17.46 6.32
CA ALA A 652 1.54 -16.23 7.11
C ALA A 652 1.84 -16.53 8.59
N GLN A 653 2.76 -15.77 9.18
CA GLN A 653 3.03 -15.80 10.61
C GLN A 653 2.06 -14.85 11.32
N VAL A 654 1.47 -15.30 12.42
CA VAL A 654 0.64 -14.46 13.27
C VAL A 654 1.24 -14.45 14.67
N PHE A 655 1.62 -13.27 15.16
CA PHE A 655 2.18 -13.05 16.48
C PHE A 655 1.27 -12.11 17.27
N ALA A 656 1.00 -12.42 18.53
CA ALA A 656 0.29 -11.56 19.47
C ALA A 656 1.05 -11.48 20.79
N SER A 657 1.30 -10.25 21.27
CA SER A 657 2.05 -10.01 22.50
C SER A 657 1.24 -10.22 23.78
N GLY A 658 -0.09 -10.09 23.70
CA GLY A 658 -1.00 -10.23 24.83
C GLY A 658 -0.91 -9.12 25.88
N SER A 659 -0.30 -7.98 25.57
CA SER A 659 -0.19 -6.84 26.46
C SER A 659 -0.33 -5.51 25.74
N ILE A 660 -1.17 -4.63 26.26
CA ILE A 660 -1.37 -3.27 25.72
C ILE A 660 -0.10 -2.39 25.86
N GLN A 661 0.74 -2.65 26.86
CA GLN A 661 1.96 -1.86 27.17
C GLN A 661 3.21 -2.43 26.51
N PHE A 662 3.08 -3.42 25.62
CA PHE A 662 4.22 -4.13 25.04
C PHE A 662 5.25 -3.22 24.37
N SER A 663 4.82 -2.22 23.60
CA SER A 663 5.70 -1.31 22.86
C SER A 663 6.65 -0.50 23.74
N TRP A 664 6.34 -0.30 25.02
CA TRP A 664 7.24 0.37 25.98
C TRP A 664 8.50 -0.43 26.29
N SER A 665 8.52 -1.73 26.01
CA SER A 665 9.73 -2.56 26.12
C SER A 665 10.70 -2.39 24.95
N LEU A 666 10.26 -1.77 23.87
CA LEU A 666 11.06 -1.46 22.68
C LEU A 666 11.62 -0.04 22.73
N ASP A 667 10.80 0.93 23.14
CA ASP A 667 11.17 2.33 23.36
C ASP A 667 10.39 2.85 24.58
N SER A 668 11.09 3.33 25.59
CA SER A 668 10.49 3.87 26.80
C SER A 668 10.55 5.39 26.88
N THR A 669 10.70 6.09 25.76
CA THR A 669 10.76 7.56 25.74
C THR A 669 9.53 8.17 26.39
N GLY A 670 9.73 8.90 27.51
CA GLY A 670 8.65 9.50 28.30
C GLY A 670 8.00 8.55 29.31
N VAL A 671 8.36 7.28 29.34
CA VAL A 671 7.89 6.29 30.33
C VAL A 671 8.90 6.19 31.48
N SER A 672 8.43 6.37 32.70
CA SER A 672 9.28 6.32 33.90
C SER A 672 8.73 5.33 34.94
N PRO A 673 9.57 4.44 35.48
CA PRO A 673 10.91 4.12 35.01
C PRO A 673 10.91 3.40 33.63
N SER A 674 12.05 3.45 32.94
CA SER A 674 12.20 2.77 31.64
C SER A 674 11.88 1.27 31.73
N ARG A 675 11.25 0.74 30.70
CA ARG A 675 10.87 -0.68 30.57
C ARG A 675 11.58 -1.37 29.41
N GLU A 676 12.53 -0.70 28.76
CA GLU A 676 13.24 -1.27 27.62
C GLU A 676 13.96 -2.55 27.99
N SER A 677 13.87 -3.54 27.10
CA SER A 677 14.48 -4.84 27.28
C SER A 677 15.18 -5.27 26.00
N HIS A 678 16.50 -5.45 26.06
CA HIS A 678 17.27 -5.96 24.94
C HIS A 678 16.73 -7.31 24.43
N GLY A 679 16.40 -8.24 25.35
CA GLY A 679 15.84 -9.54 24.96
C GLY A 679 14.49 -9.44 24.23
N ILE A 680 13.65 -8.45 24.56
CA ILE A 680 12.39 -8.20 23.83
C ILE A 680 12.65 -7.53 22.49
N LYS A 681 13.59 -6.59 22.41
CA LYS A 681 14.02 -6.02 21.11
C LYS A 681 14.49 -7.12 20.16
N GLN A 682 15.34 -8.04 20.64
CA GLN A 682 15.79 -9.21 19.88
C GLN A 682 14.63 -10.15 19.50
N LEU A 683 13.69 -10.41 20.42
CA LEU A 683 12.49 -11.20 20.13
C LEU A 683 11.73 -10.61 18.93
N ILE A 684 11.52 -9.29 18.89
CA ILE A 684 10.79 -8.65 17.80
C ILE A 684 11.58 -8.64 16.48
N VAL A 685 12.92 -8.50 16.54
CA VAL A 685 13.77 -8.72 15.35
C VAL A 685 13.54 -10.12 14.77
N ASN A 686 13.51 -11.16 15.61
CA ASN A 686 13.29 -12.53 15.18
C ASN A 686 11.87 -12.73 14.61
N VAL A 687 10.86 -12.16 15.26
CA VAL A 687 9.46 -12.18 14.78
C VAL A 687 9.35 -11.53 13.40
N LEU A 688 9.85 -10.30 13.24
CA LEU A 688 9.75 -9.56 11.97
C LEU A 688 10.58 -10.22 10.86
N SER A 689 11.75 -10.80 11.20
CA SER A 689 12.56 -11.58 10.26
C SER A 689 11.77 -12.81 9.76
N SER A 690 11.07 -13.53 10.63
CA SER A 690 10.20 -14.65 10.24
C SER A 690 9.05 -14.24 9.32
N MET A 691 8.61 -12.99 9.41
CA MET A 691 7.61 -12.37 8.55
C MET A 691 8.22 -11.84 7.23
N GLY A 692 9.54 -11.94 7.05
CA GLY A 692 10.27 -11.49 5.87
C GLY A 692 10.62 -10.00 5.86
N ALA A 693 10.48 -9.30 6.99
CA ALA A 693 10.87 -7.90 7.16
C ALA A 693 12.20 -7.80 7.91
N LEU A 694 13.19 -7.18 7.28
CA LEU A 694 14.55 -7.05 7.83
C LEU A 694 14.91 -5.57 8.05
N PRO A 695 15.58 -5.24 9.17
CA PRO A 695 16.06 -3.88 9.40
C PRO A 695 17.31 -3.61 8.54
N VAL A 696 17.44 -2.37 8.03
CA VAL A 696 18.63 -1.96 7.25
C VAL A 696 19.70 -1.29 8.09
N THR A 697 19.32 -0.77 9.27
CA THR A 697 20.23 -0.11 10.23
C THR A 697 20.02 -0.67 11.65
N PRO A 698 20.15 -2.00 11.87
CA PRO A 698 19.91 -2.57 13.18
C PRO A 698 20.93 -2.04 14.20
N ALA A 699 20.52 -1.89 15.44
CA ALA A 699 21.43 -1.61 16.54
C ALA A 699 22.52 -2.69 16.61
N SER A 700 23.74 -2.31 16.91
CA SER A 700 24.93 -3.18 16.81
C SER A 700 24.91 -4.37 17.77
N ASP A 701 24.05 -4.35 18.78
CA ASP A 701 23.86 -5.43 19.76
C ASP A 701 22.70 -6.37 19.40
N LEU A 702 21.97 -6.11 18.29
CA LEU A 702 20.91 -6.97 17.78
C LEU A 702 21.44 -7.89 16.67
N VAL A 703 21.03 -9.14 16.72
CA VAL A 703 21.35 -10.14 15.71
C VAL A 703 20.20 -10.30 14.74
N VAL A 704 20.43 -9.98 13.48
CA VAL A 704 19.44 -10.20 12.40
C VAL A 704 19.62 -11.61 11.88
N PRO A 705 18.60 -12.50 11.99
CA PRO A 705 18.71 -13.91 11.58
C PRO A 705 18.90 -14.13 10.08
#